data_a900ca98633f94f4c49bcd0de462af22
#
_entry.id   a900ca98633f94f4c49bcd0de462af22
#
_cell.length_a   1.000
_cell.length_b   1.000
_cell.length_c   1.000
_cell.angle_alpha   90.00
_cell.angle_beta   90.00
_cell.angle_gamma   90.00
#
_symmetry.space_group_name_H-M   'P 1'
#
loop_
_entity.id
_entity.type
_entity.pdbx_description
1 polymer ?
#
loop_
_entity_poly.entity_id
_entity_poly.type
_entity_poly.pdbx_seq_one_letter_code
_entity_poly.pdbx_strand_id
1 'polypeptide(L)'
;FWSTAPSTREIERADSLTGFDIVKYVINLEINPQTQFINGMVEAQVIPEWPLTSISYELEGDSLQVIQVLVNDAPAAFTHQNGVLEIPLPPALRTTFVTKVFYEGVPNRSPSPYNIGMIFTSSAVYTLSNPDAGRYYWPCYDHPWDKALVDWNIRVREDWLAAANGIRTGITDNGDGTRTHHWVSSSPVATYVMGFAAAPYVEFLQQAGDLPIQNFVLAGQLDNAQVDFANLPAMIDFFANLFGPYPFEKYGHMLVPMTTYAAMEHQTMTTFGSAYLSGDQEYESIVAHELAHQWYGNLVTPITMREVWLKESFATYSEFLWEARHAGWEAGCDYLRDEIQQYYISWENSNGPQTIFDPAYNMMFAPPTYEKSASVLHMLRLKLGNDAFFSFIRSIVNTFPGGNISTAEFIDQAEQAGGEDLSQFFQQWIYSPGIPSANFTVLQNSEGMARVIGTSVSPTSTMFDLDVPIRVPGSAVADSVVVRATPEGCTTYFSTGLVDNLSEIQIDPNHWVLARSFTQNRMQLAGCLAYDRAVDLSWTPFAADIPLAGYEVFRKQLPDGDFTCVTPAPLNALNYTDSSVANGNTYLYYVTAVDTEGYRSLPSNVMEAQPIEFLFDQGFLLVDETRGGSGTNISPSDEMVDDFYSYVLGDFSHTVWDLDEQGALSLGKLSHHPLILWHSDEFSNMQIIDNLDLLGSYVLSGGNLLISGWKYPSQFDPAFLNRFLPGVTPVQNNLAVLVSAQSDAYPDLHPDPAKLAAPWNGRLPMSYVFTGAADPLYRAEIFNAGPNDNEPLAIRVEAGGTMVLLGFPLYFMLGGEARDFLAQVIPELYPEVGTDDFLIPAPVLALSCAPNPFASALRISCQAARGGDRVELNIYSPRGQKGLALSGQAGPQGDCGFEWDGRDSAGRAVAEGIYLLEMRASG
;
A
#
# COMPACT_ATOMS: atom_id res chain seq x y z
N PHE A 1 13.14 -8.81 -32.02
CA PHE A 1 13.54 -10.21 -32.21
C PHE A 1 12.38 -11.05 -31.66
N TRP A 2 11.55 -11.60 -32.54
CA TRP A 2 10.47 -12.50 -32.21
C TRP A 2 11.07 -13.83 -31.76
N SER A 3 10.99 -14.18 -30.49
CA SER A 3 11.09 -15.57 -30.06
C SER A 3 9.71 -16.17 -30.33
N THR A 4 9.59 -16.88 -31.44
CA THR A 4 8.42 -17.73 -31.71
C THR A 4 8.31 -18.75 -30.57
N ALA A 5 7.09 -18.93 -30.04
CA ALA A 5 6.76 -20.10 -29.23
C ALA A 5 7.36 -21.34 -29.87
N PRO A 6 7.92 -22.29 -29.11
CA PRO A 6 8.44 -23.53 -29.67
C PRO A 6 7.32 -24.19 -30.51
N SER A 7 7.62 -24.46 -31.77
CA SER A 7 6.64 -25.10 -32.65
C SER A 7 6.24 -26.45 -32.04
N THR A 8 4.99 -26.85 -32.23
CA THR A 8 4.49 -28.22 -31.93
C THR A 8 5.46 -29.34 -32.34
N ARG A 9 6.29 -29.11 -33.37
CA ARG A 9 7.38 -29.98 -33.79
C ARG A 9 8.53 -30.17 -32.78
N GLU A 10 8.78 -29.27 -31.87
CA GLU A 10 9.81 -29.45 -30.81
C GLU A 10 9.28 -30.27 -29.63
N ILE A 11 7.97 -30.22 -29.37
CA ILE A 11 7.28 -31.02 -28.35
C ILE A 11 7.14 -32.48 -28.86
N GLU A 12 6.70 -32.66 -30.11
CA GLU A 12 6.70 -33.97 -30.77
C GLU A 12 8.10 -34.63 -30.86
N ARG A 13 9.16 -33.85 -30.77
CA ARG A 13 10.53 -34.33 -30.67
C ARG A 13 10.92 -34.85 -29.31
N ALA A 14 10.36 -34.35 -28.20
CA ALA A 14 10.68 -34.86 -26.87
C ALA A 14 10.14 -36.28 -26.66
N ASP A 15 8.87 -36.54 -27.03
CA ASP A 15 8.28 -37.88 -26.97
C ASP A 15 8.92 -38.84 -27.98
N SER A 16 9.42 -38.36 -29.11
CA SER A 16 10.04 -39.18 -30.16
C SER A 16 11.53 -39.48 -29.89
N LEU A 17 12.15 -38.92 -28.86
CA LEU A 17 13.61 -39.02 -28.64
C LEU A 17 14.02 -40.21 -27.77
N THR A 18 13.14 -40.77 -26.92
CA THR A 18 13.49 -41.87 -26.02
C THR A 18 13.18 -43.25 -26.59
N GLY A 19 12.13 -43.36 -27.36
CA GLY A 19 11.74 -44.58 -28.05
C GLY A 19 11.23 -45.66 -27.16
N PHE A 20 10.80 -45.33 -25.97
CA PHE A 20 10.21 -46.28 -25.00
C PHE A 20 9.24 -45.56 -24.08
N ASP A 21 8.32 -46.37 -23.52
CA ASP A 21 7.35 -45.98 -22.48
C ASP A 21 7.52 -46.91 -21.29
N ILE A 22 7.59 -46.35 -20.07
CA ILE A 22 7.65 -47.15 -18.84
C ILE A 22 6.22 -47.24 -18.29
N VAL A 23 5.62 -48.43 -18.44
CA VAL A 23 4.23 -48.65 -18.02
C VAL A 23 4.07 -49.01 -16.53
N LYS A 24 5.14 -49.51 -15.88
CA LYS A 24 5.07 -49.89 -14.48
C LYS A 24 6.44 -49.90 -13.80
N TYR A 25 6.47 -49.41 -12.56
CA TYR A 25 7.56 -49.59 -11.62
C TYR A 25 7.12 -50.50 -10.46
N VAL A 26 7.99 -51.37 -9.99
CA VAL A 26 7.89 -52.10 -8.70
C VAL A 26 9.12 -51.66 -7.89
N ILE A 27 8.90 -50.87 -6.85
CA ILE A 27 9.95 -50.25 -6.06
C ILE A 27 10.01 -50.92 -4.71
N ASN A 28 11.11 -51.64 -4.46
CA ASN A 28 11.37 -52.26 -3.18
C ASN A 28 12.45 -51.45 -2.47
N LEU A 29 12.13 -50.91 -1.30
CA LEU A 29 13.05 -50.11 -0.49
C LEU A 29 13.12 -50.64 0.94
N GLU A 30 14.30 -51.04 1.36
CA GLU A 30 14.61 -51.24 2.77
C GLU A 30 15.32 -50.01 3.31
N ILE A 31 14.77 -49.44 4.37
CA ILE A 31 15.21 -48.12 4.87
C ILE A 31 15.69 -48.27 6.32
N ASN A 32 16.92 -47.83 6.57
CA ASN A 32 17.46 -47.69 7.91
C ASN A 32 17.50 -46.21 8.30
N PRO A 33 16.55 -45.71 9.12
CA PRO A 33 16.49 -44.32 9.46
C PRO A 33 17.68 -43.79 10.29
N GLN A 34 18.36 -44.69 11.05
CA GLN A 34 19.47 -44.30 11.92
C GLN A 34 20.74 -44.03 11.11
N THR A 35 21.02 -44.84 10.10
CA THR A 35 22.19 -44.73 9.23
C THR A 35 21.91 -43.98 7.95
N GLN A 36 20.64 -43.66 7.68
CA GLN A 36 20.14 -43.08 6.44
C GLN A 36 20.42 -43.93 5.20
N PHE A 37 20.76 -45.18 5.40
CA PHE A 37 21.12 -46.14 4.36
C PHE A 37 19.87 -46.80 3.79
N ILE A 38 19.82 -46.89 2.45
CA ILE A 38 18.79 -47.63 1.74
C ILE A 38 19.39 -48.81 0.99
N ASN A 39 18.60 -49.86 0.85
CA ASN A 39 18.85 -50.98 -0.04
C ASN A 39 17.62 -51.07 -0.95
N GLY A 40 17.80 -50.86 -2.25
CA GLY A 40 16.73 -50.75 -3.23
C GLY A 40 16.82 -51.78 -4.35
N MET A 41 15.64 -52.23 -4.80
CA MET A 41 15.49 -52.92 -6.07
C MET A 41 14.31 -52.29 -6.84
N VAL A 42 14.58 -51.74 -8.00
CA VAL A 42 13.54 -51.22 -8.89
C VAL A 42 13.39 -52.11 -10.10
N GLU A 43 12.17 -52.62 -10.29
CA GLU A 43 11.78 -53.30 -11.49
C GLU A 43 10.97 -52.31 -12.37
N ALA A 44 11.38 -52.14 -13.64
CA ALA A 44 10.67 -51.30 -14.61
C ALA A 44 10.22 -52.19 -15.79
N GLN A 45 8.92 -52.12 -16.11
CA GLN A 45 8.34 -52.74 -17.29
C GLN A 45 8.31 -51.71 -18.43
N VAL A 46 9.04 -51.99 -19.51
CA VAL A 46 9.32 -51.06 -20.62
C VAL A 46 8.68 -51.58 -21.90
N ILE A 47 7.97 -50.69 -22.58
CA ILE A 47 7.45 -50.95 -23.94
C ILE A 47 8.30 -50.15 -24.92
N PRO A 48 9.08 -50.76 -25.80
CA PRO A 48 9.84 -50.05 -26.81
C PRO A 48 8.93 -49.59 -27.97
N GLU A 49 9.03 -48.37 -28.41
CA GLU A 49 8.36 -47.86 -29.60
C GLU A 49 9.05 -48.29 -30.90
N TRP A 50 10.37 -48.42 -30.83
CA TRP A 50 11.23 -48.96 -31.90
C TRP A 50 12.31 -49.87 -31.31
N PRO A 51 13.11 -50.59 -32.13
CA PRO A 51 14.16 -51.49 -31.60
C PRO A 51 15.18 -50.69 -30.77
N LEU A 52 15.26 -50.95 -29.46
CA LEU A 52 16.19 -50.32 -28.55
C LEU A 52 17.50 -51.10 -28.48
N THR A 53 18.62 -50.37 -28.50
CA THR A 53 19.98 -50.91 -28.29
C THR A 53 20.51 -50.61 -26.89
N SER A 54 19.93 -49.66 -26.18
CA SER A 54 20.18 -49.32 -24.77
C SER A 54 18.95 -48.69 -24.15
N ILE A 55 18.89 -48.68 -22.84
CA ILE A 55 17.94 -47.89 -22.04
C ILE A 55 18.73 -47.15 -20.97
N SER A 56 18.32 -45.90 -20.67
CA SER A 56 18.94 -45.07 -19.61
C SER A 56 17.92 -44.69 -18.56
N TYR A 57 18.37 -44.70 -17.30
CA TYR A 57 17.69 -44.17 -16.14
C TYR A 57 18.53 -43.07 -15.52
N GLU A 58 17.91 -42.06 -14.94
CA GLU A 58 18.58 -41.12 -14.06
C GLU A 58 18.72 -41.75 -12.69
N LEU A 59 19.92 -41.70 -12.13
CA LEU A 59 20.26 -42.03 -10.75
C LEU A 59 21.43 -41.16 -10.31
N GLU A 60 21.12 -40.11 -9.54
CA GLU A 60 22.10 -39.09 -9.12
C GLU A 60 22.78 -39.46 -7.80
N GLY A 61 24.03 -39.08 -7.71
CA GLY A 61 24.81 -39.12 -6.49
C GLY A 61 25.82 -40.25 -6.45
N ASP A 62 27.06 -39.91 -6.12
CA ASP A 62 28.18 -40.83 -5.95
C ASP A 62 27.99 -41.83 -4.77
N SER A 63 26.99 -41.58 -3.93
CA SER A 63 26.70 -42.36 -2.72
C SER A 63 25.72 -43.50 -2.94
N LEU A 64 25.03 -43.55 -4.09
CA LEU A 64 24.19 -44.67 -4.48
C LEU A 64 24.94 -45.58 -5.46
N GLN A 65 25.23 -46.76 -5.03
CA GLN A 65 25.98 -47.73 -5.84
C GLN A 65 25.02 -48.73 -6.50
N VAL A 66 25.07 -48.84 -7.83
CA VAL A 66 24.39 -49.90 -8.56
C VAL A 66 25.17 -51.21 -8.38
N ILE A 67 24.52 -52.22 -7.83
CA ILE A 67 25.15 -53.53 -7.52
C ILE A 67 24.99 -54.52 -8.65
N GLN A 68 23.79 -54.58 -9.23
CA GLN A 68 23.44 -55.48 -10.29
C GLN A 68 22.30 -54.95 -11.17
N VAL A 69 22.37 -55.26 -12.43
CA VAL A 69 21.25 -55.02 -13.38
C VAL A 69 20.88 -56.34 -14.05
N LEU A 70 19.58 -56.61 -14.12
CA LEU A 70 19.01 -57.69 -14.90
C LEU A 70 18.13 -57.15 -16.02
N VAL A 71 18.16 -57.75 -17.19
CA VAL A 71 17.20 -57.54 -18.29
C VAL A 71 16.51 -58.87 -18.56
N ASN A 72 15.17 -58.93 -18.40
CA ASN A 72 14.37 -60.17 -18.47
C ASN A 72 14.98 -61.29 -17.59
N ASP A 73 15.34 -60.96 -16.34
CA ASP A 73 15.95 -61.84 -15.33
C ASP A 73 17.36 -62.33 -15.69
N ALA A 74 17.96 -61.92 -16.79
CA ALA A 74 19.34 -62.23 -17.16
C ALA A 74 20.30 -61.08 -16.77
N PRO A 75 21.48 -61.38 -16.18
CA PRO A 75 22.47 -60.32 -15.88
C PRO A 75 22.85 -59.52 -17.10
N ALA A 76 22.84 -58.19 -16.96
CA ALA A 76 23.20 -57.27 -18.00
C ALA A 76 24.40 -56.40 -17.59
N ALA A 77 25.22 -56.02 -18.57
CA ALA A 77 26.24 -55.00 -18.36
C ALA A 77 25.55 -53.60 -18.19
N PHE A 78 26.21 -52.74 -17.46
CA PHE A 78 25.75 -51.33 -17.31
C PHE A 78 26.94 -50.41 -17.08
N THR A 79 26.70 -49.10 -17.29
CA THR A 79 27.57 -48.02 -16.83
C THR A 79 26.75 -47.07 -16.00
N HIS A 80 27.30 -46.60 -14.88
CA HIS A 80 26.68 -45.58 -14.05
C HIS A 80 27.68 -44.40 -13.87
N GLN A 81 27.46 -43.33 -14.58
CA GLN A 81 28.37 -42.15 -14.60
C GLN A 81 27.56 -40.85 -14.80
N ASN A 82 27.98 -39.78 -14.12
CA ASN A 82 27.36 -38.46 -14.23
C ASN A 82 25.83 -38.46 -14.02
N GLY A 83 25.35 -39.23 -13.09
CA GLY A 83 23.92 -39.34 -12.77
C GLY A 83 23.07 -40.13 -13.78
N VAL A 84 23.68 -40.80 -14.74
CA VAL A 84 23.03 -41.65 -15.73
C VAL A 84 23.45 -43.10 -15.59
N LEU A 85 22.47 -43.98 -15.44
CA LEU A 85 22.62 -45.43 -15.52
C LEU A 85 22.24 -45.89 -16.93
N GLU A 86 23.23 -46.23 -17.76
CA GLU A 86 23.01 -46.75 -19.11
C GLU A 86 23.13 -48.25 -19.11
N ILE A 87 22.17 -48.96 -19.73
CA ILE A 87 22.05 -50.40 -19.82
C ILE A 87 21.99 -50.78 -21.30
N PRO A 88 23.09 -51.32 -21.88
CA PRO A 88 23.06 -51.89 -23.20
C PRO A 88 22.10 -53.07 -23.31
N LEU A 89 21.28 -53.11 -24.33
CA LEU A 89 20.27 -54.13 -24.55
C LEU A 89 20.76 -55.14 -25.62
N PRO A 90 20.31 -56.41 -25.57
CA PRO A 90 20.56 -57.31 -26.67
C PRO A 90 20.06 -56.74 -27.98
N PRO A 91 20.73 -57.02 -29.14
CA PRO A 91 20.32 -56.45 -30.40
C PRO A 91 18.83 -56.70 -30.70
N ALA A 92 18.10 -55.63 -31.00
CA ALA A 92 16.69 -55.65 -31.46
C ALA A 92 15.62 -56.06 -30.44
N LEU A 93 15.66 -55.59 -29.16
CA LEU A 93 14.48 -55.71 -28.33
C LEU A 93 13.37 -54.84 -28.91
N ARG A 94 12.29 -55.48 -29.37
CA ARG A 94 11.12 -54.89 -30.01
C ARG A 94 9.82 -55.21 -29.24
N THR A 95 9.92 -55.98 -28.20
CA THR A 95 8.79 -56.41 -27.36
C THR A 95 9.01 -55.87 -25.93
N THR A 96 7.93 -55.77 -25.20
CA THR A 96 7.96 -55.43 -23.79
C THR A 96 9.03 -56.27 -23.05
N PHE A 97 9.85 -55.60 -22.30
CA PHE A 97 10.88 -56.21 -21.46
C PHE A 97 10.89 -55.62 -20.04
N VAL A 98 11.59 -56.30 -19.15
CA VAL A 98 11.71 -55.86 -17.77
C VAL A 98 13.18 -55.64 -17.42
N THR A 99 13.48 -54.48 -16.81
CA THR A 99 14.76 -54.22 -16.18
C THR A 99 14.63 -54.36 -14.66
N LYS A 100 15.64 -54.89 -13.97
CA LYS A 100 15.74 -54.85 -12.49
C LYS A 100 17.08 -54.26 -12.12
N VAL A 101 17.04 -53.14 -11.35
CA VAL A 101 18.21 -52.45 -10.88
C VAL A 101 18.32 -52.64 -9.37
N PHE A 102 19.41 -53.28 -8.91
CA PHE A 102 19.74 -53.44 -7.50
C PHE A 102 20.77 -52.35 -7.14
N TYR A 103 20.49 -51.60 -6.09
CA TYR A 103 21.35 -50.50 -5.68
C TYR A 103 21.28 -50.30 -4.16
N GLU A 104 22.30 -49.69 -3.60
CA GLU A 104 22.36 -49.38 -2.17
C GLU A 104 23.20 -48.12 -1.90
N GLY A 105 23.00 -47.53 -0.74
CA GLY A 105 23.80 -46.38 -0.29
C GLY A 105 23.00 -45.38 0.55
N VAL A 106 23.57 -44.20 0.69
CA VAL A 106 22.93 -43.08 1.37
C VAL A 106 22.45 -42.05 0.30
N PRO A 107 21.13 -41.82 0.15
CA PRO A 107 20.62 -40.90 -0.85
C PRO A 107 21.13 -39.49 -0.66
N ASN A 108 21.51 -38.84 -1.73
CA ASN A 108 21.78 -37.41 -1.73
C ASN A 108 20.48 -36.62 -1.87
N ARG A 109 20.57 -35.33 -1.65
CA ARG A 109 19.48 -34.37 -1.99
C ARG A 109 19.84 -33.62 -3.26
N SER A 110 18.81 -33.09 -3.94
CA SER A 110 19.02 -32.21 -5.07
C SER A 110 19.81 -30.97 -4.65
N PRO A 111 20.54 -30.30 -5.56
CA PRO A 111 21.25 -29.08 -5.25
C PRO A 111 20.32 -27.94 -4.81
N SER A 112 20.93 -26.88 -4.24
CA SER A 112 20.23 -25.60 -4.04
C SER A 112 19.59 -25.13 -5.37
N PRO A 113 18.40 -24.51 -5.34
CA PRO A 113 17.74 -23.96 -4.16
C PRO A 113 16.83 -24.98 -3.42
N TYR A 114 16.46 -26.11 -4.00
CA TYR A 114 15.39 -26.96 -3.48
C TYR A 114 15.83 -27.88 -2.35
N ASN A 115 16.99 -28.55 -2.47
CA ASN A 115 17.55 -29.45 -1.47
C ASN A 115 16.54 -30.55 -1.04
N ILE A 116 15.86 -31.18 -2.01
CA ILE A 116 14.82 -32.19 -1.87
C ILE A 116 15.31 -33.56 -2.37
N GLY A 117 14.46 -34.56 -2.31
CA GLY A 117 14.72 -35.99 -2.57
C GLY A 117 14.21 -36.82 -1.41
N MET A 118 14.97 -37.77 -0.91
CA MET A 118 14.63 -38.53 0.32
C MET A 118 15.17 -37.81 1.55
N ILE A 119 14.28 -37.46 2.48
CA ILE A 119 14.56 -36.67 3.66
C ILE A 119 14.44 -37.54 4.92
N PHE A 120 15.52 -37.55 5.70
CA PHE A 120 15.59 -38.25 6.98
C PHE A 120 15.54 -37.24 8.12
N THR A 121 14.66 -37.47 9.07
CA THR A 121 14.58 -36.76 10.35
C THR A 121 14.67 -37.74 11.51
N SER A 122 14.70 -37.25 12.73
CA SER A 122 14.68 -38.11 13.92
C SER A 122 13.37 -38.91 14.10
N SER A 123 12.28 -38.47 13.48
CA SER A 123 10.92 -38.99 13.67
C SER A 123 10.24 -39.48 12.40
N ALA A 124 10.80 -39.23 11.22
CA ALA A 124 10.19 -39.61 9.95
C ALA A 124 11.22 -39.74 8.84
N VAL A 125 10.87 -40.51 7.80
CA VAL A 125 11.51 -40.50 6.48
C VAL A 125 10.43 -40.20 5.46
N TYR A 126 10.69 -39.28 4.52
CA TYR A 126 9.73 -38.90 3.48
C TYR A 126 10.43 -38.45 2.21
N THR A 127 9.70 -38.40 1.14
CA THR A 127 10.21 -37.98 -0.18
C THR A 127 9.54 -36.73 -0.68
N LEU A 128 10.32 -35.91 -1.39
CA LEU A 128 9.86 -34.74 -2.18
C LEU A 128 10.59 -34.81 -3.50
N SER A 129 9.87 -34.92 -4.62
CA SER A 129 10.47 -35.20 -5.93
C SER A 129 10.23 -34.14 -6.99
N ASN A 130 9.45 -33.13 -6.70
CA ASN A 130 9.13 -32.03 -7.63
C ASN A 130 10.27 -30.95 -7.67
N PRO A 131 10.90 -30.59 -8.83
CA PRO A 131 10.47 -30.98 -10.19
C PRO A 131 11.06 -32.30 -10.71
N ASP A 132 12.24 -32.74 -10.27
CA ASP A 132 13.02 -33.83 -10.87
C ASP A 132 13.95 -34.54 -9.85
N ALA A 133 13.49 -34.69 -8.61
CA ALA A 133 14.30 -35.23 -7.55
C ALA A 133 14.01 -36.71 -7.19
N GLY A 134 13.23 -37.41 -7.98
CA GLY A 134 13.12 -38.88 -7.91
C GLY A 134 14.48 -39.57 -8.11
N ARG A 135 15.25 -39.09 -9.05
CA ARG A 135 16.60 -39.56 -9.41
C ARG A 135 17.62 -39.57 -8.26
N TYR A 136 17.38 -38.85 -7.20
CA TYR A 136 18.31 -38.76 -6.04
C TYR A 136 18.17 -39.91 -5.06
N TYR A 137 17.13 -40.78 -5.19
CA TYR A 137 16.94 -41.90 -4.28
C TYR A 137 16.52 -43.22 -4.94
N TRP A 138 16.16 -43.18 -6.24
CA TRP A 138 15.87 -44.40 -6.99
C TRP A 138 16.11 -44.21 -8.50
N PRO A 139 16.53 -45.29 -9.24
CA PRO A 139 16.71 -45.19 -10.68
C PRO A 139 15.35 -45.08 -11.39
N CYS A 140 15.13 -44.01 -12.13
CA CYS A 140 13.90 -43.72 -12.85
C CYS A 140 14.16 -43.00 -14.15
N TYR A 141 13.18 -42.99 -15.03
CA TYR A 141 13.08 -42.03 -16.12
C TYR A 141 12.31 -40.80 -15.59
N ASP A 142 13.05 -39.81 -15.14
CA ASP A 142 12.55 -38.75 -14.24
C ASP A 142 12.01 -37.56 -15.02
N HIS A 143 10.92 -37.79 -15.77
CA HIS A 143 10.26 -36.80 -16.60
C HIS A 143 8.73 -36.78 -16.43
N PRO A 144 8.06 -35.59 -16.44
CA PRO A 144 6.63 -35.51 -16.16
C PRO A 144 5.75 -36.11 -17.27
N TRP A 145 6.28 -36.29 -18.45
CA TRP A 145 5.50 -36.84 -19.58
C TRP A 145 5.41 -38.35 -19.58
N ASP A 146 6.29 -39.07 -18.82
CA ASP A 146 6.26 -40.51 -18.73
C ASP A 146 5.59 -40.94 -17.40
N LYS A 147 4.35 -41.42 -17.49
CA LYS A 147 3.57 -41.85 -16.33
C LYS A 147 3.50 -43.35 -16.26
N ALA A 148 3.76 -43.93 -15.10
CA ALA A 148 3.76 -45.35 -14.89
C ALA A 148 2.91 -45.79 -13.70
N LEU A 149 2.34 -47.00 -13.72
CA LEU A 149 1.83 -47.63 -12.52
C LEU A 149 2.98 -47.82 -11.52
N VAL A 150 2.70 -47.70 -10.23
CA VAL A 150 3.71 -47.91 -9.20
C VAL A 150 3.22 -48.85 -8.11
N ASP A 151 4.04 -49.90 -7.84
CA ASP A 151 3.91 -50.75 -6.66
C ASP A 151 5.06 -50.43 -5.69
N TRP A 152 4.71 -49.98 -4.49
CA TRP A 152 5.66 -49.70 -3.43
C TRP A 152 5.74 -50.89 -2.45
N ASN A 153 6.93 -51.38 -2.16
CA ASN A 153 7.24 -52.33 -1.08
C ASN A 153 8.25 -51.64 -0.15
N ILE A 154 7.73 -51.00 0.89
CA ILE A 154 8.52 -50.14 1.79
C ILE A 154 8.76 -50.89 3.10
N ARG A 155 10.01 -51.32 3.34
CA ARG A 155 10.45 -52.02 4.55
C ARG A 155 11.04 -50.99 5.52
N VAL A 156 10.40 -50.91 6.68
CA VAL A 156 10.80 -50.01 7.79
C VAL A 156 10.73 -50.75 9.12
N ARG A 157 11.19 -50.12 10.19
CA ARG A 157 11.07 -50.64 11.56
C ARG A 157 9.61 -50.94 11.91
N GLU A 158 9.35 -51.96 12.73
CA GLU A 158 8.00 -52.49 13.00
C GLU A 158 7.05 -51.54 13.71
N ASP A 159 7.56 -50.55 14.43
CA ASP A 159 6.79 -49.51 15.12
C ASP A 159 6.43 -48.31 14.25
N TRP A 160 6.80 -48.31 12.95
CA TRP A 160 6.45 -47.28 11.97
C TRP A 160 5.42 -47.81 10.97
N LEU A 161 4.56 -46.95 10.49
CA LEU A 161 3.72 -47.16 9.31
C LEU A 161 4.31 -46.39 8.13
N ALA A 162 4.25 -47.00 6.94
CA ALA A 162 4.57 -46.29 5.69
C ALA A 162 3.30 -46.05 4.89
N ALA A 163 3.15 -44.81 4.43
CA ALA A 163 2.09 -44.33 3.54
C ALA A 163 2.70 -44.01 2.18
N ALA A 164 1.99 -44.30 1.07
CA ALA A 164 2.45 -44.05 -0.29
C ALA A 164 1.29 -43.89 -1.27
N ASN A 165 1.62 -43.68 -2.55
CA ASN A 165 0.62 -43.61 -3.63
C ASN A 165 -0.20 -44.91 -3.69
N GLY A 166 -1.46 -44.80 -4.14
CA GLY A 166 -2.32 -45.95 -4.38
C GLY A 166 -3.00 -46.50 -3.12
N ILE A 167 -3.41 -47.76 -3.17
CA ILE A 167 -4.11 -48.49 -2.10
C ILE A 167 -3.13 -49.40 -1.36
N ARG A 168 -3.21 -49.44 -0.02
CA ARG A 168 -2.46 -50.38 0.79
C ARG A 168 -3.06 -51.77 0.64
N THR A 169 -2.31 -52.70 0.03
CA THR A 169 -2.74 -54.10 -0.20
C THR A 169 -2.38 -55.05 0.93
N GLY A 170 -1.42 -54.66 1.76
CA GLY A 170 -1.01 -55.48 2.93
C GLY A 170 0.16 -54.93 3.70
N ILE A 171 0.44 -55.59 4.82
CA ILE A 171 1.65 -55.41 5.65
C ILE A 171 2.21 -56.75 5.96
N THR A 172 3.48 -57.00 5.63
CA THR A 172 4.20 -58.23 5.96
C THR A 172 5.10 -57.99 7.16
N ASP A 173 4.97 -58.81 8.21
CA ASP A 173 5.91 -58.85 9.33
C ASP A 173 7.11 -59.72 8.91
N ASN A 174 8.32 -59.12 8.91
CA ASN A 174 9.53 -59.83 8.46
C ASN A 174 10.18 -60.70 9.57
N GLY A 175 9.70 -60.58 10.82
CA GLY A 175 10.18 -61.35 11.95
C GLY A 175 11.56 -60.94 12.50
N ASP A 176 12.09 -59.82 12.06
CA ASP A 176 13.40 -59.27 12.43
C ASP A 176 13.31 -57.83 12.99
N GLY A 177 12.13 -57.44 13.45
CA GLY A 177 11.86 -56.06 13.95
C GLY A 177 11.55 -55.05 12.85
N THR A 178 11.26 -55.53 11.62
CA THR A 178 10.84 -54.71 10.49
C THR A 178 9.51 -55.18 9.91
N ARG A 179 8.81 -54.28 9.23
CA ARG A 179 7.61 -54.59 8.43
C ARG A 179 7.75 -54.01 7.03
N THR A 180 7.19 -54.78 6.05
CA THR A 180 7.09 -54.31 4.67
C THR A 180 5.64 -53.90 4.37
N HIS A 181 5.45 -52.65 4.00
CA HIS A 181 4.15 -52.10 3.60
C HIS A 181 4.01 -52.15 2.09
N HIS A 182 2.91 -52.73 1.61
CA HIS A 182 2.64 -52.95 0.20
C HIS A 182 1.55 -51.99 -0.28
N TRP A 183 1.87 -51.16 -1.29
CA TRP A 183 0.96 -50.19 -1.88
C TRP A 183 0.93 -50.39 -3.39
N VAL A 184 -0.22 -50.18 -4.04
CA VAL A 184 -0.40 -50.36 -5.48
C VAL A 184 -1.23 -49.24 -6.04
N SER A 185 -0.72 -48.51 -7.05
CA SER A 185 -1.52 -47.55 -7.79
C SER A 185 -2.40 -48.26 -8.84
N SER A 186 -3.61 -47.76 -9.03
CA SER A 186 -4.51 -48.22 -10.10
C SER A 186 -4.48 -47.32 -11.31
N SER A 187 -3.87 -46.14 -11.19
CA SER A 187 -3.69 -45.17 -12.27
C SER A 187 -2.21 -44.81 -12.44
N PRO A 188 -1.74 -44.53 -13.65
CA PRO A 188 -0.36 -44.08 -13.88
C PRO A 188 -0.03 -42.82 -13.11
N VAL A 189 1.19 -42.74 -12.61
CA VAL A 189 1.73 -41.65 -11.77
C VAL A 189 2.97 -41.06 -12.45
N ALA A 190 3.10 -39.76 -12.55
CA ALA A 190 4.34 -39.12 -12.96
C ALA A 190 5.39 -39.21 -11.86
N THR A 191 6.68 -39.35 -12.20
CA THR A 191 7.76 -39.59 -11.21
C THR A 191 7.85 -38.51 -10.13
N TYR A 192 7.61 -37.25 -10.48
CA TYR A 192 7.69 -36.14 -9.52
C TYR A 192 6.61 -36.18 -8.44
N VAL A 193 5.47 -36.87 -8.67
CA VAL A 193 4.40 -37.10 -7.69
C VAL A 193 4.32 -38.53 -7.17
N MET A 194 5.33 -39.35 -7.49
CA MET A 194 5.58 -40.62 -6.81
C MET A 194 6.25 -40.34 -5.47
N GLY A 195 5.64 -40.77 -4.37
CA GLY A 195 6.21 -40.53 -3.06
C GLY A 195 5.70 -41.40 -1.94
N PHE A 196 6.41 -41.39 -0.84
CA PHE A 196 6.04 -42.04 0.39
C PHE A 196 6.53 -41.28 1.62
N ALA A 197 5.93 -41.60 2.76
CA ALA A 197 6.46 -41.23 4.06
C ALA A 197 6.32 -42.39 5.06
N ALA A 198 7.24 -42.46 5.99
CA ALA A 198 7.21 -43.45 7.07
C ALA A 198 7.53 -42.78 8.41
N ALA A 199 6.71 -43.06 9.40
CA ALA A 199 6.83 -42.53 10.75
C ALA A 199 5.97 -43.36 11.73
N PRO A 200 6.02 -43.07 13.07
CA PRO A 200 5.14 -43.72 14.05
C PRO A 200 3.72 -43.14 13.95
N TYR A 201 3.06 -43.37 12.82
CA TYR A 201 1.75 -42.82 12.49
C TYR A 201 0.60 -43.46 13.26
N VAL A 202 -0.44 -42.61 13.45
CA VAL A 202 -1.83 -43.05 13.71
C VAL A 202 -2.63 -42.75 12.44
N GLU A 203 -3.46 -43.72 12.04
CA GLU A 203 -4.30 -43.61 10.85
C GLU A 203 -5.71 -43.21 11.28
N PHE A 204 -6.31 -42.16 10.63
CA PHE A 204 -7.73 -41.89 10.74
C PHE A 204 -8.38 -41.81 9.37
N LEU A 205 -9.63 -42.26 9.30
CA LEU A 205 -10.38 -42.41 8.06
C LEU A 205 -11.51 -41.40 7.99
N GLN A 206 -11.71 -40.84 6.82
CA GLN A 206 -12.90 -40.04 6.43
C GLN A 206 -13.44 -40.65 5.13
N GLN A 207 -14.55 -40.12 4.63
CA GLN A 207 -15.19 -40.56 3.40
C GLN A 207 -15.90 -39.43 2.68
N ALA A 208 -15.74 -39.34 1.37
CA ALA A 208 -16.50 -38.47 0.49
C ALA A 208 -17.32 -39.35 -0.48
N GLY A 209 -18.62 -39.52 -0.21
CA GLY A 209 -19.40 -40.56 -0.90
C GLY A 209 -18.82 -41.93 -0.76
N ASP A 210 -18.43 -42.58 -1.86
CA ASP A 210 -17.77 -43.86 -1.89
C ASP A 210 -16.22 -43.75 -1.88
N LEU A 211 -15.66 -42.58 -1.95
CA LEU A 211 -14.22 -42.34 -1.98
C LEU A 211 -13.64 -42.42 -0.57
N PRO A 212 -12.72 -43.39 -0.26
CA PRO A 212 -12.03 -43.44 1.03
C PRO A 212 -10.99 -42.31 1.12
N ILE A 213 -10.95 -41.64 2.29
CA ILE A 213 -9.93 -40.66 2.64
C ILE A 213 -9.10 -41.23 3.79
N GLN A 214 -7.80 -41.38 3.59
CA GLN A 214 -6.89 -42.06 4.48
C GLN A 214 -5.78 -41.10 4.94
N ASN A 215 -5.79 -40.70 6.22
CA ASN A 215 -4.85 -39.75 6.78
C ASN A 215 -3.90 -40.44 7.75
N PHE A 216 -2.59 -40.19 7.58
CA PHE A 216 -1.50 -40.68 8.43
C PHE A 216 -0.91 -39.52 9.22
N VAL A 217 -1.13 -39.49 10.51
CA VAL A 217 -0.73 -38.39 11.39
C VAL A 217 0.06 -38.90 12.59
N LEU A 218 0.89 -38.03 13.18
CA LEU A 218 1.53 -38.38 14.46
C LEU A 218 0.48 -38.32 15.58
N ALA A 219 0.58 -39.27 16.55
CA ALA A 219 -0.44 -39.44 17.60
C ALA A 219 -0.76 -38.15 18.36
N GLY A 220 0.23 -37.28 18.60
CA GLY A 220 0.06 -36.01 19.28
C GLY A 220 -0.59 -34.88 18.43
N GLN A 221 -0.88 -35.17 17.16
CA GLN A 221 -1.47 -34.18 16.20
C GLN A 221 -2.84 -34.61 15.69
N LEU A 222 -3.36 -35.75 16.19
CA LEU A 222 -4.62 -36.32 15.70
C LEU A 222 -5.81 -35.34 15.87
N ASP A 223 -5.94 -34.70 17.01
CA ASP A 223 -7.06 -33.79 17.30
C ASP A 223 -7.04 -32.59 16.34
N ASN A 224 -5.86 -31.98 16.13
CA ASN A 224 -5.71 -30.89 15.18
C ASN A 224 -6.03 -31.35 13.75
N ALA A 225 -5.50 -32.50 13.33
CA ALA A 225 -5.75 -33.03 11.98
C ALA A 225 -7.24 -33.30 11.72
N GLN A 226 -7.98 -33.78 12.75
CA GLN A 226 -9.42 -33.99 12.63
C GLN A 226 -10.20 -32.69 12.44
N VAL A 227 -9.73 -31.58 13.02
CA VAL A 227 -10.32 -30.26 12.83
C VAL A 227 -9.94 -29.69 11.46
N ASP A 228 -8.66 -29.67 11.12
CA ASP A 228 -8.16 -29.01 9.92
C ASP A 228 -8.59 -29.74 8.62
N PHE A 229 -8.79 -31.04 8.67
CA PHE A 229 -9.29 -31.83 7.52
C PHE A 229 -10.80 -32.11 7.58
N ALA A 230 -11.55 -31.44 8.48
CA ALA A 230 -12.99 -31.71 8.65
C ALA A 230 -13.80 -31.40 7.37
N ASN A 231 -13.42 -30.36 6.63
CA ASN A 231 -14.12 -29.92 5.41
C ASN A 231 -13.68 -30.67 4.14
N LEU A 232 -12.67 -31.53 4.22
CA LEU A 232 -12.13 -32.24 3.07
C LEU A 232 -13.16 -33.01 2.24
N PRO A 233 -14.13 -33.75 2.83
CA PRO A 233 -15.18 -34.41 2.04
C PRO A 233 -16.02 -33.41 1.22
N ALA A 234 -16.40 -32.28 1.82
CA ALA A 234 -17.18 -31.24 1.14
C ALA A 234 -16.36 -30.53 0.04
N MET A 235 -15.05 -30.38 0.25
CA MET A 235 -14.11 -29.80 -0.72
C MET A 235 -13.94 -30.72 -1.94
N ILE A 236 -13.82 -32.03 -1.72
CA ILE A 236 -13.78 -33.04 -2.80
C ILE A 236 -15.07 -32.98 -3.64
N ASP A 237 -16.23 -32.96 -2.98
CA ASP A 237 -17.53 -32.86 -3.67
C ASP A 237 -17.63 -31.56 -4.48
N PHE A 238 -17.15 -30.45 -3.92
CA PHE A 238 -17.16 -29.15 -4.60
C PHE A 238 -16.29 -29.15 -5.85
N PHE A 239 -15.03 -29.58 -5.75
CA PHE A 239 -14.13 -29.65 -6.89
C PHE A 239 -14.54 -30.70 -7.92
N ALA A 240 -15.12 -31.81 -7.48
CA ALA A 240 -15.68 -32.80 -8.41
C ALA A 240 -16.85 -32.22 -9.24
N ASN A 241 -17.64 -31.33 -8.66
CA ASN A 241 -18.69 -30.61 -9.40
C ASN A 241 -18.12 -29.59 -10.40
N LEU A 242 -16.97 -28.98 -10.11
CA LEU A 242 -16.32 -28.00 -11.00
C LEU A 242 -15.50 -28.68 -12.11
N PHE A 243 -14.64 -29.62 -11.77
CA PHE A 243 -13.60 -30.20 -12.63
C PHE A 243 -14.01 -31.54 -13.26
N GLY A 244 -14.94 -32.24 -12.68
CA GLY A 244 -15.29 -33.61 -13.00
C GLY A 244 -15.07 -34.57 -11.84
N PRO A 245 -15.56 -35.83 -11.90
CA PRO A 245 -15.41 -36.78 -10.80
C PRO A 245 -13.97 -36.92 -10.33
N TYR A 246 -13.77 -37.12 -9.01
CA TYR A 246 -12.44 -37.39 -8.46
C TYR A 246 -11.78 -38.55 -9.21
N PRO A 247 -10.54 -38.41 -9.70
CA PRO A 247 -10.03 -39.31 -10.73
C PRO A 247 -9.39 -40.57 -10.21
N PHE A 248 -9.12 -40.70 -8.90
CA PHE A 248 -8.29 -41.79 -8.35
C PHE A 248 -9.04 -42.63 -7.34
N GLU A 249 -8.42 -43.72 -6.92
CA GLU A 249 -8.98 -44.74 -6.02
C GLU A 249 -9.16 -44.32 -4.57
N LYS A 250 -8.42 -43.30 -4.10
CA LYS A 250 -8.50 -42.75 -2.75
C LYS A 250 -7.93 -41.33 -2.74
N TYR A 251 -8.10 -40.64 -1.60
CA TYR A 251 -7.33 -39.44 -1.24
C TYR A 251 -6.81 -39.56 0.20
N GLY A 252 -5.92 -38.72 0.62
CA GLY A 252 -5.48 -38.57 2.00
C GLY A 252 -4.19 -37.80 2.16
N HIS A 253 -3.72 -37.77 3.40
CA HIS A 253 -2.53 -37.01 3.78
C HIS A 253 -1.55 -37.90 4.55
N MET A 254 -0.26 -37.63 4.35
CA MET A 254 0.83 -38.14 5.21
C MET A 254 1.56 -36.94 5.80
N LEU A 255 1.45 -36.78 7.14
CA LEU A 255 2.05 -35.67 7.85
C LEU A 255 3.53 -35.89 8.09
N VAL A 256 4.34 -34.92 7.79
CA VAL A 256 5.79 -34.96 7.95
C VAL A 256 6.32 -33.70 8.66
N PRO A 257 7.45 -33.79 9.40
CA PRO A 257 8.03 -32.62 10.07
C PRO A 257 8.73 -31.69 9.06
N MET A 258 7.96 -31.12 8.16
CA MET A 258 8.40 -30.22 7.09
C MET A 258 8.03 -28.77 7.46
N THR A 259 8.96 -27.83 7.26
CA THR A 259 8.79 -26.42 7.54
C THR A 259 9.21 -25.52 6.37
N THR A 260 9.95 -26.06 5.40
CA THR A 260 10.44 -25.31 4.23
C THR A 260 9.38 -25.17 3.15
N TYR A 261 8.57 -26.20 2.97
CA TYR A 261 7.42 -26.26 2.07
C TYR A 261 6.17 -26.57 2.90
N ALA A 262 5.03 -26.09 2.44
CA ALA A 262 3.77 -26.32 3.13
C ALA A 262 3.27 -27.75 2.91
N ALA A 263 3.20 -28.17 1.65
CA ALA A 263 2.76 -29.50 1.28
C ALA A 263 3.34 -29.92 -0.09
N MET A 264 2.97 -31.10 -0.57
CA MET A 264 3.32 -31.64 -1.87
C MET A 264 2.21 -32.57 -2.34
N GLU A 265 1.77 -32.39 -3.54
CA GLU A 265 0.60 -33.01 -4.18
C GLU A 265 0.75 -34.48 -4.58
N HIS A 266 1.57 -35.26 -3.91
CA HIS A 266 1.74 -36.68 -4.29
C HIS A 266 0.39 -37.33 -4.63
N GLN A 267 0.33 -38.01 -5.80
CA GLN A 267 -0.93 -38.55 -6.32
C GLN A 267 -1.58 -39.47 -5.30
N THR A 268 -2.84 -39.26 -4.96
CA THR A 268 -3.65 -39.99 -3.97
C THR A 268 -3.26 -39.76 -2.51
N MET A 269 -2.08 -39.21 -2.20
CA MET A 269 -1.55 -39.12 -0.84
C MET A 269 -0.69 -37.87 -0.67
N THR A 270 -1.30 -36.74 -0.42
CA THR A 270 -0.61 -35.46 -0.20
C THR A 270 0.37 -35.58 0.99
N THR A 271 1.63 -35.18 0.79
CA THR A 271 2.57 -34.94 1.88
C THR A 271 2.29 -33.56 2.48
N PHE A 272 1.96 -33.52 3.76
CA PHE A 272 1.56 -32.29 4.43
C PHE A 272 2.50 -31.93 5.58
N GLY A 273 3.00 -30.70 5.63
CA GLY A 273 3.90 -30.22 6.67
C GLY A 273 3.17 -30.06 8.00
N SER A 274 3.63 -30.77 9.03
CA SER A 274 3.01 -30.74 10.35
C SER A 274 3.05 -29.37 11.04
N ALA A 275 3.87 -28.44 10.55
CA ALA A 275 3.92 -27.05 11.01
C ALA A 275 2.67 -26.24 10.59
N TYR A 276 1.96 -26.69 9.57
CA TYR A 276 0.75 -26.07 9.03
C TYR A 276 -0.55 -26.73 9.54
N LEU A 277 -0.43 -27.53 10.61
CA LEU A 277 -1.57 -28.15 11.27
C LEU A 277 -1.92 -27.34 12.52
N SER A 278 -2.84 -26.38 12.37
CA SER A 278 -3.19 -25.39 13.39
C SER A 278 -4.22 -25.89 14.42
N GLY A 279 -5.18 -26.70 13.99
CA GLY A 279 -6.31 -27.16 14.78
C GLY A 279 -7.50 -26.18 14.80
N ASP A 280 -7.49 -25.19 13.92
CA ASP A 280 -8.57 -24.21 13.74
C ASP A 280 -8.84 -23.83 12.27
N GLN A 281 -8.28 -24.63 11.34
CA GLN A 281 -8.43 -24.48 9.88
C GLN A 281 -7.73 -23.23 9.29
N GLU A 282 -6.78 -22.60 9.99
CA GLU A 282 -6.03 -21.44 9.51
C GLU A 282 -5.41 -21.69 8.11
N TYR A 283 -4.96 -22.91 7.84
CA TYR A 283 -4.29 -23.27 6.57
C TYR A 283 -5.16 -24.12 5.63
N GLU A 284 -6.48 -23.93 5.68
CA GLU A 284 -7.41 -24.69 4.83
C GLU A 284 -7.20 -24.44 3.34
N SER A 285 -6.71 -23.23 2.96
CA SER A 285 -6.33 -22.92 1.58
C SER A 285 -5.28 -23.87 1.01
N ILE A 286 -4.29 -24.29 1.83
CA ILE A 286 -3.28 -25.29 1.42
C ILE A 286 -3.94 -26.65 1.13
N VAL A 287 -4.91 -27.05 1.94
CA VAL A 287 -5.66 -28.30 1.71
C VAL A 287 -6.41 -28.24 0.38
N ALA A 288 -7.02 -27.07 0.06
CA ALA A 288 -7.71 -26.84 -1.22
C ALA A 288 -6.74 -26.89 -2.40
N HIS A 289 -5.58 -26.24 -2.26
CA HIS A 289 -4.50 -26.24 -3.25
C HIS A 289 -4.05 -27.66 -3.60
N GLU A 290 -3.63 -28.42 -2.61
CA GLU A 290 -3.11 -29.79 -2.79
C GLU A 290 -4.17 -30.77 -3.31
N LEU A 291 -5.41 -30.60 -2.90
CA LEU A 291 -6.52 -31.39 -3.42
C LEU A 291 -6.79 -31.10 -4.91
N ALA A 292 -6.76 -29.81 -5.31
CA ALA A 292 -7.01 -29.42 -6.70
C ALA A 292 -5.97 -30.01 -7.67
N HIS A 293 -4.73 -30.16 -7.21
CA HIS A 293 -3.67 -30.81 -7.96
C HIS A 293 -4.03 -32.24 -8.40
N GLN A 294 -4.93 -32.94 -7.73
CA GLN A 294 -5.33 -34.28 -8.14
C GLN A 294 -5.95 -34.29 -9.56
N TRP A 295 -6.60 -33.18 -9.98
CA TRP A 295 -7.07 -32.98 -11.35
C TRP A 295 -6.01 -32.30 -12.23
N TYR A 296 -5.44 -31.16 -11.76
CA TYR A 296 -4.47 -30.35 -12.50
C TYR A 296 -3.07 -30.48 -11.88
N GLY A 297 -2.25 -31.29 -12.49
CA GLY A 297 -0.93 -31.71 -12.02
C GLY A 297 -0.82 -33.23 -12.08
N ASN A 298 -1.75 -33.98 -11.45
CA ASN A 298 -1.69 -35.43 -11.33
C ASN A 298 -2.44 -36.13 -12.46
N LEU A 299 -3.74 -35.87 -12.65
CA LEU A 299 -4.48 -36.45 -13.76
C LEU A 299 -4.04 -35.84 -15.10
N VAL A 300 -4.06 -34.51 -15.21
CA VAL A 300 -3.57 -33.77 -16.37
C VAL A 300 -2.28 -33.08 -15.98
N THR A 301 -1.15 -33.55 -16.47
CA THR A 301 0.20 -33.09 -16.08
C THR A 301 0.76 -32.17 -17.15
N PRO A 302 1.44 -31.06 -16.79
CA PRO A 302 2.21 -30.28 -17.76
C PRO A 302 3.21 -31.17 -18.49
N ILE A 303 3.36 -31.00 -19.80
CA ILE A 303 4.26 -31.83 -20.60
C ILE A 303 5.72 -31.64 -20.19
N THR A 304 6.09 -30.46 -19.75
CA THR A 304 7.40 -30.13 -19.20
C THR A 304 7.28 -29.16 -18.00
N MET A 305 8.31 -29.12 -17.15
CA MET A 305 8.35 -28.17 -16.04
C MET A 305 8.55 -26.70 -16.47
N ARG A 306 8.83 -26.43 -17.76
CA ARG A 306 8.75 -25.07 -18.34
C ARG A 306 7.32 -24.50 -18.27
N GLU A 307 6.34 -25.36 -18.18
CA GLU A 307 4.90 -25.08 -18.19
C GLU A 307 4.25 -25.39 -16.83
N VAL A 308 5.03 -25.38 -15.77
CA VAL A 308 4.61 -25.69 -14.39
C VAL A 308 3.40 -24.86 -13.93
N TRP A 309 3.23 -23.65 -14.49
CA TRP A 309 2.10 -22.78 -14.25
C TRP A 309 0.74 -23.45 -14.54
N LEU A 310 0.68 -24.40 -15.49
CA LEU A 310 -0.54 -25.13 -15.84
C LEU A 310 -1.10 -25.97 -14.68
N LYS A 311 -0.28 -26.31 -13.69
CA LYS A 311 -0.76 -26.99 -12.50
C LYS A 311 -0.92 -26.00 -11.33
N GLU A 312 0.05 -25.14 -11.09
CA GLU A 312 0.06 -24.24 -9.94
C GLU A 312 -1.03 -23.17 -10.02
N SER A 313 -1.32 -22.64 -11.23
CA SER A 313 -2.40 -21.67 -11.41
C SER A 313 -3.77 -22.22 -11.00
N PHE A 314 -4.06 -23.49 -11.36
CA PHE A 314 -5.32 -24.13 -11.00
C PHE A 314 -5.40 -24.42 -9.52
N ALA A 315 -4.31 -24.85 -8.91
CA ALA A 315 -4.25 -25.11 -7.49
C ALA A 315 -4.47 -23.83 -6.68
N THR A 316 -3.72 -22.77 -6.98
CA THR A 316 -3.87 -21.46 -6.31
C THR A 316 -5.24 -20.83 -6.59
N TYR A 317 -5.76 -20.95 -7.81
CA TYR A 317 -7.11 -20.47 -8.12
C TYR A 317 -8.21 -21.23 -7.37
N SER A 318 -7.95 -22.50 -7.05
CA SER A 318 -8.89 -23.32 -6.26
C SER A 318 -8.98 -22.89 -4.81
N GLU A 319 -7.95 -22.28 -4.25
CA GLU A 319 -7.99 -21.64 -2.93
C GLU A 319 -9.06 -20.55 -2.92
N PHE A 320 -9.03 -19.62 -3.91
CA PHE A 320 -10.06 -18.59 -4.09
C PHE A 320 -11.45 -19.21 -4.30
N LEU A 321 -11.57 -20.25 -5.13
CA LEU A 321 -12.86 -20.87 -5.42
C LEU A 321 -13.46 -21.53 -4.16
N TRP A 322 -12.62 -22.13 -3.32
CA TRP A 322 -13.05 -22.72 -2.06
C TRP A 322 -13.47 -21.63 -1.07
N GLU A 323 -12.68 -20.58 -0.89
CA GLU A 323 -13.01 -19.46 -0.02
C GLU A 323 -14.35 -18.80 -0.42
N ALA A 324 -14.52 -18.52 -1.72
CA ALA A 324 -15.76 -17.98 -2.27
C ALA A 324 -16.96 -18.90 -2.06
N ARG A 325 -16.75 -20.24 -2.02
CA ARG A 325 -17.78 -21.25 -1.75
C ARG A 325 -18.10 -21.36 -0.26
N HIS A 326 -17.09 -21.30 0.59
CA HIS A 326 -17.17 -21.56 2.02
C HIS A 326 -17.62 -20.33 2.81
N ALA A 327 -16.96 -19.20 2.61
CA ALA A 327 -17.19 -17.94 3.32
C ALA A 327 -18.03 -16.91 2.54
N GLY A 328 -18.30 -17.15 1.25
CA GLY A 328 -19.09 -16.29 0.38
C GLY A 328 -18.26 -15.53 -0.65
N TRP A 329 -18.95 -15.02 -1.69
CA TRP A 329 -18.29 -14.36 -2.84
C TRP A 329 -17.41 -13.18 -2.44
N GLU A 330 -17.87 -12.34 -1.50
CA GLU A 330 -17.14 -11.16 -1.03
C GLU A 330 -15.82 -11.57 -0.34
N ALA A 331 -15.88 -12.54 0.57
CA ALA A 331 -14.69 -13.10 1.22
C ALA A 331 -13.70 -13.71 0.21
N GLY A 332 -14.21 -14.42 -0.80
CA GLY A 332 -13.37 -14.91 -1.89
C GLY A 332 -12.69 -13.78 -2.67
N CYS A 333 -13.40 -12.69 -2.98
CA CYS A 333 -12.82 -11.54 -3.65
C CYS A 333 -11.74 -10.85 -2.78
N ASP A 334 -11.96 -10.76 -1.46
CA ASP A 334 -10.95 -10.25 -0.54
C ASP A 334 -9.71 -11.15 -0.51
N TYR A 335 -9.88 -12.47 -0.45
CA TYR A 335 -8.78 -13.44 -0.55
C TYR A 335 -7.99 -13.28 -1.85
N LEU A 336 -8.69 -13.18 -2.99
CA LEU A 336 -8.06 -12.98 -4.29
C LEU A 336 -7.24 -11.69 -4.34
N ARG A 337 -7.81 -10.60 -3.77
CA ARG A 337 -7.10 -9.30 -3.69
C ARG A 337 -5.86 -9.40 -2.82
N ASP A 338 -6.00 -9.86 -1.58
CA ASP A 338 -4.99 -9.71 -0.55
C ASP A 338 -3.92 -10.81 -0.61
N GLU A 339 -4.35 -12.08 -0.72
CA GLU A 339 -3.44 -13.23 -0.66
C GLU A 339 -2.87 -13.61 -2.04
N ILE A 340 -3.57 -13.28 -3.14
CA ILE A 340 -3.10 -13.62 -4.49
C ILE A 340 -2.54 -12.39 -5.19
N GLN A 341 -3.36 -11.37 -5.47
CA GLN A 341 -2.94 -10.26 -6.33
C GLN A 341 -1.93 -9.32 -5.63
N GLN A 342 -2.22 -8.87 -4.40
CA GLN A 342 -1.32 -7.98 -3.66
C GLN A 342 -0.02 -8.67 -3.23
N TYR A 343 -0.09 -9.97 -2.93
CA TYR A 343 1.10 -10.76 -2.67
C TYR A 343 2.03 -10.77 -3.89
N TYR A 344 1.49 -11.06 -5.10
CA TYR A 344 2.28 -11.00 -6.33
C TYR A 344 2.82 -9.60 -6.62
N ILE A 345 1.99 -8.55 -6.49
CA ILE A 345 2.42 -7.15 -6.71
C ILE A 345 3.59 -6.79 -5.79
N SER A 346 3.52 -7.16 -4.52
CA SER A 346 4.57 -6.91 -3.53
C SER A 346 5.85 -7.65 -3.86
N TRP A 347 5.72 -8.90 -4.30
CA TRP A 347 6.85 -9.71 -4.74
C TRP A 347 7.52 -9.11 -5.99
N GLU A 348 6.74 -8.74 -7.03
CA GLU A 348 7.27 -8.15 -8.26
C GLU A 348 7.98 -6.81 -8.00
N ASN A 349 7.47 -6.00 -7.06
CA ASN A 349 8.13 -4.75 -6.65
C ASN A 349 9.53 -4.99 -6.06
N SER A 350 9.74 -6.12 -5.42
CA SER A 350 11.01 -6.47 -4.75
C SER A 350 11.97 -7.23 -5.67
N ASN A 351 11.45 -8.04 -6.60
CA ASN A 351 12.23 -8.99 -7.41
C ASN A 351 12.28 -8.64 -8.91
N GLY A 352 11.48 -7.66 -9.33
CA GLY A 352 11.33 -7.27 -10.73
C GLY A 352 10.38 -8.16 -11.51
N PRO A 353 9.97 -7.70 -12.71
CA PRO A 353 8.98 -8.39 -13.54
C PRO A 353 9.54 -9.68 -14.15
N GLN A 354 8.75 -10.75 -14.10
CA GLN A 354 9.07 -12.07 -14.62
C GLN A 354 7.96 -12.58 -15.56
N THR A 355 8.34 -13.47 -16.50
CA THR A 355 7.40 -14.25 -17.31
C THR A 355 6.84 -15.43 -16.50
N ILE A 356 5.66 -15.91 -16.89
CA ILE A 356 5.09 -17.15 -16.32
C ILE A 356 5.68 -18.38 -17.03
N PHE A 357 5.73 -18.34 -18.37
CA PHE A 357 6.25 -19.43 -19.18
C PHE A 357 7.79 -19.52 -19.09
N ASP A 358 8.31 -20.73 -19.01
CA ASP A 358 9.74 -21.06 -19.00
C ASP A 358 10.53 -20.30 -17.92
N PRO A 359 10.13 -20.39 -16.65
CA PRO A 359 10.85 -19.75 -15.55
C PRO A 359 12.25 -20.35 -15.40
N ALA A 360 13.22 -19.54 -14.95
CA ALA A 360 14.52 -20.06 -14.58
C ALA A 360 14.37 -21.12 -13.46
N TYR A 361 15.23 -22.14 -13.44
CA TYR A 361 15.12 -23.27 -12.51
C TYR A 361 14.95 -22.84 -11.05
N ASN A 362 15.73 -21.85 -10.61
CA ASN A 362 15.64 -21.30 -9.24
C ASN A 362 14.42 -20.40 -8.99
N MET A 363 13.63 -20.10 -10.01
CA MET A 363 12.43 -19.26 -9.96
C MET A 363 11.16 -20.05 -10.33
N MET A 364 11.27 -21.35 -10.57
CA MET A 364 10.19 -22.20 -11.05
C MET A 364 8.99 -22.23 -10.09
N PHE A 365 9.24 -22.17 -8.78
CA PHE A 365 8.23 -22.14 -7.72
C PHE A 365 8.18 -20.77 -7.03
N ALA A 366 8.23 -19.69 -7.82
CA ALA A 366 8.07 -18.31 -7.36
C ALA A 366 6.67 -17.77 -7.72
N PRO A 367 6.23 -16.66 -7.10
CA PRO A 367 4.88 -16.10 -7.28
C PRO A 367 4.39 -15.87 -8.72
N PRO A 368 5.23 -15.66 -9.77
CA PRO A 368 4.74 -15.66 -11.13
C PRO A 368 4.02 -16.95 -11.54
N THR A 369 4.49 -18.10 -11.03
CA THR A 369 3.95 -19.43 -11.35
C THR A 369 2.63 -19.71 -10.62
N TYR A 370 2.41 -19.14 -9.45
CA TYR A 370 1.24 -19.34 -8.57
C TYR A 370 0.24 -18.18 -8.71
N GLU A 371 0.53 -17.06 -8.11
CA GLU A 371 -0.41 -15.97 -7.89
C GLU A 371 -0.70 -15.18 -9.16
N LYS A 372 0.35 -14.85 -9.96
CA LYS A 372 0.14 -14.20 -11.26
C LYS A 372 -0.68 -15.08 -12.19
N SER A 373 -0.32 -16.35 -12.29
CA SER A 373 -1.00 -17.27 -13.18
C SER A 373 -2.42 -17.61 -12.73
N ALA A 374 -2.71 -17.68 -11.44
CA ALA A 374 -4.07 -17.79 -10.91
C ALA A 374 -4.92 -16.55 -11.23
N SER A 375 -4.31 -15.36 -11.14
CA SER A 375 -4.96 -14.10 -11.58
C SER A 375 -5.26 -14.12 -13.08
N VAL A 376 -4.38 -14.72 -13.89
CA VAL A 376 -4.65 -14.91 -15.34
C VAL A 376 -5.86 -15.81 -15.59
N LEU A 377 -6.02 -16.90 -14.82
CA LEU A 377 -7.23 -17.74 -14.91
C LEU A 377 -8.49 -16.95 -14.50
N HIS A 378 -8.40 -16.08 -13.49
CA HIS A 378 -9.53 -15.25 -13.09
C HIS A 378 -9.90 -14.22 -14.18
N MET A 379 -8.92 -13.58 -14.82
CA MET A 379 -9.13 -12.71 -15.99
C MET A 379 -9.70 -13.47 -17.19
N LEU A 380 -9.22 -14.69 -17.44
CA LEU A 380 -9.76 -15.55 -18.49
C LEU A 380 -11.23 -15.90 -18.22
N ARG A 381 -11.59 -16.16 -16.97
CA ARG A 381 -12.98 -16.38 -16.56
C ARG A 381 -13.86 -15.14 -16.82
N LEU A 382 -13.35 -13.93 -16.56
CA LEU A 382 -14.07 -12.70 -16.92
C LEU A 382 -14.32 -12.63 -18.42
N LYS A 383 -13.31 -12.95 -19.20
CA LYS A 383 -13.35 -12.86 -20.66
C LYS A 383 -14.28 -13.88 -21.30
N LEU A 384 -14.22 -15.14 -20.86
CA LEU A 384 -15.07 -16.21 -21.36
C LEU A 384 -16.51 -16.18 -20.78
N GLY A 385 -16.68 -15.60 -19.60
CA GLY A 385 -17.88 -15.74 -18.77
C GLY A 385 -17.89 -17.06 -17.96
N ASN A 386 -18.67 -17.10 -16.90
CA ASN A 386 -18.68 -18.22 -15.94
C ASN A 386 -18.96 -19.58 -16.60
N ASP A 387 -20.02 -19.68 -17.40
CA ASP A 387 -20.47 -20.97 -17.94
C ASP A 387 -19.47 -21.55 -18.95
N ALA A 388 -18.93 -20.72 -19.84
CA ALA A 388 -17.91 -21.15 -20.81
C ALA A 388 -16.60 -21.50 -20.11
N PHE A 389 -16.16 -20.70 -19.12
CA PHE A 389 -14.94 -20.97 -18.36
C PHE A 389 -15.00 -22.32 -17.62
N PHE A 390 -16.06 -22.57 -16.82
CA PHE A 390 -16.17 -23.83 -16.09
C PHE A 390 -16.41 -25.05 -17.01
N SER A 391 -17.06 -24.85 -18.16
CA SER A 391 -17.15 -25.88 -19.20
C SER A 391 -15.79 -26.18 -19.83
N PHE A 392 -15.02 -25.13 -20.09
CA PHE A 392 -13.66 -25.24 -20.65
C PHE A 392 -12.71 -25.98 -19.73
N ILE A 393 -12.57 -25.56 -18.45
CA ILE A 393 -11.65 -26.24 -17.55
C ILE A 393 -12.03 -27.73 -17.35
N ARG A 394 -13.32 -28.03 -17.25
CA ARG A 394 -13.79 -29.43 -17.21
C ARG A 394 -13.46 -30.19 -18.50
N SER A 395 -13.49 -29.55 -19.68
CA SER A 395 -13.14 -30.17 -20.95
C SER A 395 -11.68 -30.58 -21.03
N ILE A 396 -10.76 -29.84 -20.41
CA ILE A 396 -9.34 -30.21 -20.29
C ILE A 396 -9.18 -31.56 -19.62
N VAL A 397 -9.84 -31.76 -18.46
CA VAL A 397 -9.83 -33.03 -17.73
C VAL A 397 -10.37 -34.19 -18.55
N ASN A 398 -11.39 -33.95 -19.37
CA ASN A 398 -11.99 -34.98 -20.24
C ASN A 398 -11.18 -35.25 -21.52
N THR A 399 -10.41 -34.28 -22.00
CA THR A 399 -9.61 -34.40 -23.23
C THR A 399 -8.28 -35.09 -22.97
N PHE A 400 -7.67 -34.83 -21.83
CA PHE A 400 -6.35 -35.35 -21.46
C PHE A 400 -6.35 -36.28 -20.23
N PRO A 401 -7.27 -37.26 -20.08
CA PRO A 401 -7.41 -38.05 -18.86
C PRO A 401 -6.19 -38.96 -18.69
N GLY A 402 -5.37 -38.69 -17.67
CA GLY A 402 -4.12 -39.43 -17.39
C GLY A 402 -2.97 -39.05 -18.33
N GLY A 403 -3.15 -38.06 -19.19
CA GLY A 403 -2.13 -37.57 -20.13
C GLY A 403 -1.46 -36.27 -19.72
N ASN A 404 -0.85 -35.61 -20.69
CA ASN A 404 -0.13 -34.37 -20.55
C ASN A 404 -0.77 -33.25 -21.36
N ILE A 405 -0.53 -32.02 -20.96
CA ILE A 405 -1.00 -30.83 -21.68
C ILE A 405 0.14 -29.80 -21.80
N SER A 406 0.23 -29.15 -22.96
CA SER A 406 1.10 -28.02 -23.21
C SER A 406 0.32 -26.70 -23.09
N THR A 407 1.05 -25.58 -22.92
CA THR A 407 0.49 -24.24 -22.93
C THR A 407 -0.22 -23.94 -24.28
N ALA A 408 0.31 -24.44 -25.38
CA ALA A 408 -0.31 -24.26 -26.69
C ALA A 408 -1.68 -24.97 -26.80
N GLU A 409 -1.76 -26.25 -26.34
CA GLU A 409 -3.02 -26.98 -26.29
C GLU A 409 -4.04 -26.36 -25.34
N PHE A 410 -3.57 -25.82 -24.21
CA PHE A 410 -4.42 -25.08 -23.28
C PHE A 410 -5.03 -23.84 -23.95
N ILE A 411 -4.22 -23.06 -24.69
CA ILE A 411 -4.69 -21.87 -25.45
C ILE A 411 -5.70 -22.28 -26.51
N ASP A 412 -5.40 -23.31 -27.31
CA ASP A 412 -6.30 -23.82 -28.36
C ASP A 412 -7.68 -24.22 -27.78
N GLN A 413 -7.69 -24.89 -26.62
CA GLN A 413 -8.94 -25.29 -25.93
C GLN A 413 -9.70 -24.05 -25.39
N ALA A 414 -9.00 -23.03 -24.89
CA ALA A 414 -9.60 -21.79 -24.38
C ALA A 414 -10.24 -21.00 -25.54
N GLU A 415 -9.55 -20.87 -26.66
CA GLU A 415 -10.07 -20.21 -27.88
C GLU A 415 -11.31 -20.92 -28.45
N GLN A 416 -11.30 -22.24 -28.43
CA GLN A 416 -12.48 -23.03 -28.87
C GLN A 416 -13.68 -22.80 -27.96
N ALA A 417 -13.45 -22.69 -26.62
CA ALA A 417 -14.51 -22.46 -25.66
C ALA A 417 -15.07 -21.03 -25.72
N GLY A 418 -14.22 -20.04 -25.96
CA GLY A 418 -14.60 -18.63 -26.08
C GLY A 418 -15.12 -18.25 -27.45
N GLY A 419 -14.74 -18.99 -28.51
CA GLY A 419 -15.04 -18.63 -29.88
C GLY A 419 -14.34 -17.36 -30.35
N GLU A 420 -13.25 -16.97 -29.74
CA GLU A 420 -12.45 -15.79 -30.05
C GLU A 420 -10.94 -16.10 -30.02
N ASP A 421 -10.14 -15.27 -30.70
CA ASP A 421 -8.67 -15.31 -30.67
C ASP A 421 -8.16 -14.73 -29.32
N LEU A 422 -7.47 -15.56 -28.55
CA LEU A 422 -6.88 -15.20 -27.27
C LEU A 422 -5.35 -15.04 -27.33
N SER A 423 -4.76 -15.10 -28.54
CA SER A 423 -3.30 -15.04 -28.72
C SER A 423 -2.67 -13.81 -28.07
N GLN A 424 -3.29 -12.62 -28.21
CA GLN A 424 -2.81 -11.39 -27.57
C GLN A 424 -2.91 -11.48 -26.04
N PHE A 425 -4.01 -12.02 -25.51
CA PHE A 425 -4.21 -12.18 -24.08
C PHE A 425 -3.10 -13.05 -23.47
N PHE A 426 -2.84 -14.20 -24.03
CA PHE A 426 -1.78 -15.09 -23.52
C PHE A 426 -0.38 -14.54 -23.78
N GLN A 427 -0.16 -13.85 -24.91
CA GLN A 427 1.12 -13.21 -25.19
C GLN A 427 1.48 -12.17 -24.11
N GLN A 428 0.53 -11.36 -23.70
CA GLN A 428 0.80 -10.31 -22.69
C GLN A 428 0.91 -10.88 -21.27
N TRP A 429 0.17 -11.94 -20.93
CA TRP A 429 0.10 -12.41 -19.54
C TRP A 429 1.02 -13.59 -19.25
N ILE A 430 1.18 -14.52 -20.17
CA ILE A 430 1.99 -15.74 -19.99
C ILE A 430 3.42 -15.57 -20.50
N TYR A 431 3.57 -15.01 -21.69
CA TYR A 431 4.86 -14.94 -22.39
C TYR A 431 5.60 -13.61 -22.17
N SER A 432 4.96 -12.62 -21.55
CA SER A 432 5.57 -11.31 -21.30
C SER A 432 5.67 -10.99 -19.82
N PRO A 433 6.72 -10.23 -19.42
CA PRO A 433 6.90 -9.84 -18.02
C PRO A 433 6.08 -8.61 -17.64
N GLY A 434 5.82 -8.45 -16.34
CA GLY A 434 5.24 -7.25 -15.74
C GLY A 434 3.73 -7.30 -15.58
N ILE A 435 3.21 -6.28 -14.94
CA ILE A 435 1.78 -5.98 -14.75
C ILE A 435 1.54 -4.49 -14.99
N PRO A 436 0.38 -4.10 -15.56
CA PRO A 436 0.06 -2.72 -15.87
C PRO A 436 -0.54 -1.96 -14.69
N SER A 437 -0.60 -0.63 -14.83
CA SER A 437 -1.60 0.25 -14.20
C SER A 437 -2.59 0.72 -15.26
N ALA A 438 -3.81 1.08 -14.84
CA ALA A 438 -4.77 1.68 -15.76
C ALA A 438 -5.37 2.97 -15.18
N ASN A 439 -5.63 3.94 -16.08
CA ASN A 439 -6.24 5.21 -15.75
C ASN A 439 -7.53 5.38 -16.57
N PHE A 440 -8.58 5.88 -15.92
CA PHE A 440 -9.89 6.07 -16.51
C PHE A 440 -10.30 7.54 -16.45
N THR A 441 -10.66 8.06 -17.61
CA THR A 441 -11.34 9.34 -17.74
C THR A 441 -12.83 9.08 -17.93
N VAL A 442 -13.65 9.48 -16.97
CA VAL A 442 -15.10 9.26 -16.98
C VAL A 442 -15.81 10.60 -17.21
N LEU A 443 -16.69 10.61 -18.18
CA LEU A 443 -17.46 11.78 -18.59
C LEU A 443 -18.95 11.37 -18.76
N GLN A 444 -19.88 12.27 -18.50
CA GLN A 444 -21.31 12.06 -18.70
C GLN A 444 -21.95 13.26 -19.41
N ASN A 445 -22.88 13.02 -20.32
CA ASN A 445 -23.67 14.07 -20.93
C ASN A 445 -25.03 14.27 -20.19
N SER A 446 -25.76 15.30 -20.58
CA SER A 446 -27.07 15.64 -20.02
C SER A 446 -28.17 14.62 -20.30
N GLU A 447 -27.93 13.63 -21.17
CA GLU A 447 -28.87 12.57 -21.52
C GLU A 447 -28.60 11.28 -20.71
N GLY A 448 -27.59 11.28 -19.83
CA GLY A 448 -27.19 10.13 -19.04
C GLY A 448 -26.35 9.10 -19.79
N MET A 449 -25.70 9.50 -20.88
CA MET A 449 -24.68 8.69 -21.54
C MET A 449 -23.33 8.91 -20.90
N ALA A 450 -22.70 7.84 -20.42
CA ALA A 450 -21.33 7.85 -19.99
C ALA A 450 -20.38 7.58 -21.17
N ARG A 451 -19.27 8.30 -21.18
CA ARG A 451 -18.11 8.06 -22.05
C ARG A 451 -16.91 7.80 -21.16
N VAL A 452 -16.35 6.61 -21.26
CA VAL A 452 -15.19 6.22 -20.45
C VAL A 452 -14.02 5.97 -21.39
N ILE A 453 -12.91 6.64 -21.14
CA ILE A 453 -11.64 6.46 -21.86
C ILE A 453 -10.69 5.73 -20.91
N GLY A 454 -10.31 4.50 -21.27
CA GLY A 454 -9.36 3.69 -20.49
C GLY A 454 -7.98 3.68 -21.16
N THR A 455 -6.95 4.03 -20.40
CA THR A 455 -5.54 3.91 -20.82
C THR A 455 -4.79 2.97 -19.90
N SER A 456 -3.91 2.14 -20.48
CA SER A 456 -3.01 1.27 -19.72
C SER A 456 -1.57 1.75 -19.83
N VAL A 457 -0.81 1.58 -18.73
CA VAL A 457 0.62 1.90 -18.68
C VAL A 457 1.37 0.74 -18.06
N SER A 458 2.43 0.29 -18.70
CA SER A 458 3.28 -0.79 -18.23
C SER A 458 4.66 -0.26 -17.81
N PRO A 459 5.26 -0.78 -16.72
CA PRO A 459 6.63 -0.48 -16.36
C PRO A 459 7.65 -1.17 -17.28
N THR A 460 7.20 -2.08 -18.15
CA THR A 460 8.00 -2.82 -19.12
C THR A 460 7.63 -2.41 -20.54
N SER A 461 8.29 -3.00 -21.55
CA SER A 461 7.91 -2.83 -22.95
C SER A 461 6.65 -3.61 -23.37
N THR A 462 6.06 -4.39 -22.47
CA THR A 462 4.83 -5.13 -22.75
C THR A 462 3.65 -4.17 -22.86
N MET A 463 2.91 -4.28 -23.93
CA MET A 463 1.67 -3.54 -24.16
C MET A 463 0.49 -4.37 -23.64
N PHE A 464 -0.24 -3.84 -22.66
CA PHE A 464 -1.38 -4.53 -22.06
C PHE A 464 -2.70 -3.93 -22.51
N ASP A 465 -3.57 -4.79 -23.03
CA ASP A 465 -4.99 -4.51 -23.23
C ASP A 465 -5.76 -5.15 -22.08
N LEU A 466 -6.58 -4.35 -21.37
CA LEU A 466 -7.32 -4.77 -20.20
C LEU A 466 -8.83 -4.63 -20.45
N ASP A 467 -9.58 -5.66 -20.09
CA ASP A 467 -11.03 -5.64 -20.00
C ASP A 467 -11.39 -5.43 -18.50
N VAL A 468 -11.79 -4.21 -18.12
CA VAL A 468 -11.97 -3.82 -16.72
C VAL A 468 -13.45 -3.59 -16.42
N PRO A 469 -14.07 -4.33 -15.47
CA PRO A 469 -15.44 -4.08 -15.06
C PRO A 469 -15.56 -2.76 -14.29
N ILE A 470 -16.50 -1.90 -14.69
CA ILE A 470 -16.84 -0.66 -14.01
C ILE A 470 -18.30 -0.72 -13.57
N ARG A 471 -18.54 -0.49 -12.29
CA ARG A 471 -19.88 -0.40 -11.70
C ARG A 471 -20.21 1.06 -11.40
N VAL A 472 -21.41 1.48 -11.82
CA VAL A 472 -21.96 2.80 -11.53
C VAL A 472 -23.17 2.62 -10.58
N PRO A 473 -22.99 2.88 -9.27
CA PRO A 473 -24.07 2.76 -8.30
C PRO A 473 -25.25 3.68 -8.65
N GLY A 474 -26.48 3.17 -8.51
CA GLY A 474 -27.69 3.94 -8.82
C GLY A 474 -28.03 4.06 -10.31
N SER A 475 -27.20 3.50 -11.20
CA SER A 475 -27.51 3.45 -12.64
C SER A 475 -28.61 2.42 -12.94
N ALA A 476 -29.24 2.58 -14.11
CA ALA A 476 -30.21 1.58 -14.61
C ALA A 476 -29.52 0.25 -15.03
N VAL A 477 -28.21 0.24 -15.12
CA VAL A 477 -27.39 -0.96 -15.37
C VAL A 477 -27.15 -1.64 -14.02
N ALA A 478 -27.81 -2.79 -13.80
CA ALA A 478 -27.74 -3.52 -12.55
C ALA A 478 -26.36 -4.12 -12.26
N ASP A 479 -25.56 -4.37 -13.31
CA ASP A 479 -24.25 -5.02 -13.27
C ASP A 479 -23.12 -4.08 -13.74
N SER A 480 -21.87 -4.55 -13.62
CA SER A 480 -20.71 -3.84 -14.15
C SER A 480 -20.72 -3.82 -15.68
N VAL A 481 -20.25 -2.74 -16.26
CA VAL A 481 -19.92 -2.63 -17.68
C VAL A 481 -18.44 -2.88 -17.88
N VAL A 482 -18.06 -3.76 -18.80
CA VAL A 482 -16.67 -3.98 -19.14
C VAL A 482 -16.18 -2.84 -20.04
N VAL A 483 -15.13 -2.16 -19.59
CA VAL A 483 -14.47 -1.06 -20.28
C VAL A 483 -13.07 -1.50 -20.67
N ARG A 484 -12.68 -1.27 -21.90
CA ARG A 484 -11.34 -1.59 -22.36
C ARG A 484 -10.36 -0.46 -22.07
N ALA A 485 -9.19 -0.80 -21.52
CA ALA A 485 -8.06 0.11 -21.36
C ALA A 485 -6.87 -0.40 -22.20
N THR A 486 -6.35 0.47 -23.07
CA THR A 486 -5.22 0.14 -23.98
C THR A 486 -4.13 1.21 -23.87
N PRO A 487 -2.89 0.92 -24.31
CA PRO A 487 -1.82 1.92 -24.30
C PRO A 487 -2.13 3.21 -25.09
N GLU A 488 -2.88 3.08 -26.19
CA GLU A 488 -3.28 4.21 -27.05
C GLU A 488 -4.56 4.91 -26.56
N GLY A 489 -5.23 4.34 -25.57
CA GLY A 489 -6.53 4.77 -25.09
C GLY A 489 -7.69 4.13 -25.88
N CYS A 490 -8.67 3.63 -25.17
CA CYS A 490 -9.89 3.06 -25.74
C CYS A 490 -11.13 3.74 -25.16
N THR A 491 -12.08 4.12 -26.02
CA THR A 491 -13.31 4.80 -25.59
C THR A 491 -14.49 3.83 -25.61
N THR A 492 -15.21 3.77 -24.49
CA THR A 492 -16.44 2.98 -24.33
C THR A 492 -17.61 3.91 -23.99
N TYR A 493 -18.76 3.70 -24.61
CA TYR A 493 -20.01 4.44 -24.36
C TYR A 493 -21.07 3.49 -23.81
N PHE A 494 -21.77 3.93 -22.77
CA PHE A 494 -22.92 3.20 -22.23
C PHE A 494 -23.89 4.14 -21.53
N SER A 495 -25.16 3.74 -21.44
CA SER A 495 -26.18 4.53 -20.75
C SER A 495 -26.16 4.21 -19.26
N THR A 496 -25.98 5.23 -18.43
CA THR A 496 -26.11 5.14 -16.97
C THR A 496 -27.49 5.57 -16.47
N GLY A 497 -28.30 6.21 -17.34
CA GLY A 497 -29.34 7.10 -16.88
C GLY A 497 -28.76 8.38 -16.26
N LEU A 498 -29.58 9.33 -15.89
CA LEU A 498 -29.14 10.50 -15.12
C LEU A 498 -28.77 10.03 -13.71
N VAL A 499 -27.48 9.95 -13.44
CA VAL A 499 -26.93 9.61 -12.11
C VAL A 499 -26.49 10.91 -11.45
N ASP A 500 -27.10 11.28 -10.35
CA ASP A 500 -26.81 12.53 -9.62
C ASP A 500 -25.40 12.50 -9.01
N ASN A 501 -24.77 11.34 -8.87
CA ASN A 501 -23.46 11.21 -8.24
C ASN A 501 -22.56 10.18 -8.96
N LEU A 502 -21.92 10.61 -10.05
CA LEU A 502 -20.87 9.83 -10.71
C LEU A 502 -19.60 9.63 -9.85
N SER A 503 -19.51 10.29 -8.70
CA SER A 503 -18.33 10.19 -7.82
C SER A 503 -18.15 8.81 -7.18
N GLU A 504 -19.19 7.98 -7.19
CA GLU A 504 -19.21 6.64 -6.59
C GLU A 504 -18.87 5.51 -7.56
N ILE A 505 -18.32 5.82 -8.74
CA ILE A 505 -17.89 4.79 -9.70
C ILE A 505 -16.87 3.87 -9.05
N GLN A 506 -17.14 2.57 -9.12
CA GLN A 506 -16.27 1.50 -8.65
C GLN A 506 -15.58 0.86 -9.85
N ILE A 507 -14.25 0.94 -9.87
CA ILE A 507 -13.44 0.28 -10.89
C ILE A 507 -13.03 -1.07 -10.34
N ASP A 508 -13.31 -2.12 -11.12
CA ASP A 508 -13.03 -3.51 -10.78
C ASP A 508 -13.42 -3.91 -9.34
N PRO A 509 -14.71 -3.79 -8.96
CA PRO A 509 -15.17 -3.97 -7.58
C PRO A 509 -15.00 -5.41 -7.05
N ASN A 510 -14.76 -6.38 -7.93
CA ASN A 510 -14.58 -7.80 -7.56
C ASN A 510 -13.17 -8.31 -7.90
N HIS A 511 -12.20 -7.42 -8.12
CA HIS A 511 -10.79 -7.75 -8.35
C HIS A 511 -10.54 -8.72 -9.53
N TRP A 512 -11.33 -8.55 -10.61
CA TRP A 512 -11.21 -9.38 -11.80
C TRP A 512 -9.86 -9.25 -12.51
N VAL A 513 -9.22 -8.08 -12.43
CA VAL A 513 -8.05 -7.75 -13.25
C VAL A 513 -6.82 -7.52 -12.40
N LEU A 514 -5.76 -8.24 -12.70
CA LEU A 514 -4.46 -8.02 -12.06
C LEU A 514 -3.84 -6.71 -12.59
N ALA A 515 -3.79 -5.69 -11.75
CA ALA A 515 -3.17 -4.41 -12.06
C ALA A 515 -2.49 -3.81 -10.82
N ARG A 516 -1.40 -3.03 -11.02
CA ARG A 516 -0.73 -2.32 -9.92
C ARG A 516 -1.63 -1.28 -9.28
N SER A 517 -2.39 -0.58 -10.10
CA SER A 517 -3.33 0.43 -9.64
C SER A 517 -4.37 0.75 -10.71
N PHE A 518 -5.54 1.14 -10.23
CA PHE A 518 -6.55 1.82 -11.04
C PHE A 518 -6.68 3.26 -10.55
N THR A 519 -6.63 4.21 -11.47
CA THR A 519 -6.78 5.62 -11.17
C THR A 519 -7.90 6.23 -12.00
N GLN A 520 -8.49 7.31 -11.49
CA GLN A 520 -9.49 8.10 -12.20
C GLN A 520 -8.96 9.51 -12.39
N ASN A 521 -9.10 10.04 -13.60
CA ASN A 521 -8.83 11.45 -13.84
C ASN A 521 -9.90 12.29 -13.17
N ARG A 522 -9.51 12.99 -12.11
CA ARG A 522 -10.35 13.97 -11.39
C ARG A 522 -9.62 15.28 -11.33
N MET A 523 -10.39 16.36 -11.39
CA MET A 523 -9.88 17.69 -11.09
C MET A 523 -9.73 17.85 -9.58
N GLN A 524 -8.84 18.76 -9.21
CA GLN A 524 -8.72 19.26 -7.85
C GLN A 524 -9.13 20.73 -7.82
N LEU A 525 -10.16 21.03 -7.04
CA LEU A 525 -10.40 22.40 -6.58
C LEU A 525 -9.31 22.67 -5.54
N ALA A 526 -8.34 23.49 -5.91
CA ALA A 526 -7.10 23.71 -5.18
C ALA A 526 -7.19 24.91 -4.21
N GLY A 527 -8.05 25.90 -4.50
CA GLY A 527 -8.28 27.06 -3.65
C GLY A 527 -9.76 27.44 -3.64
N CYS A 528 -10.24 27.86 -2.45
CA CYS A 528 -11.59 28.32 -2.21
C CYS A 528 -11.54 29.42 -1.14
N LEU A 529 -11.25 30.67 -1.56
CA LEU A 529 -10.99 31.77 -0.66
C LEU A 529 -12.24 32.63 -0.52
N ALA A 530 -12.83 32.67 0.67
CA ALA A 530 -13.98 33.49 0.98
C ALA A 530 -13.54 34.87 1.48
N TYR A 531 -14.12 35.95 0.92
CA TYR A 531 -13.89 37.32 1.35
C TYR A 531 -15.16 38.15 1.25
N ASP A 532 -15.11 39.49 1.40
CA ASP A 532 -16.34 40.30 1.43
C ASP A 532 -17.17 40.14 0.16
N ARG A 533 -18.35 39.52 0.28
CA ARG A 533 -19.35 39.23 -0.78
C ARG A 533 -18.80 38.50 -2.00
N ALA A 534 -17.75 37.73 -1.85
CA ALA A 534 -17.16 36.99 -2.95
C ALA A 534 -16.47 35.73 -2.48
N VAL A 535 -16.28 34.79 -3.42
CA VAL A 535 -15.47 33.59 -3.25
C VAL A 535 -14.57 33.44 -4.47
N ASP A 536 -13.26 33.35 -4.23
CA ASP A 536 -12.27 33.12 -5.28
C ASP A 536 -11.90 31.66 -5.33
N LEU A 537 -12.07 31.03 -6.50
CA LEU A 537 -11.89 29.61 -6.73
C LEU A 537 -10.74 29.39 -7.70
N SER A 538 -9.91 28.39 -7.45
CA SER A 538 -8.86 27.96 -8.36
C SER A 538 -8.75 26.45 -8.40
N TRP A 539 -8.36 25.88 -9.56
CA TRP A 539 -8.28 24.43 -9.75
C TRP A 539 -7.14 24.03 -10.67
N THR A 540 -6.80 22.73 -10.61
CA THR A 540 -5.80 22.15 -11.49
C THR A 540 -6.38 21.87 -12.88
N PRO A 541 -5.58 21.93 -13.96
CA PRO A 541 -6.03 21.52 -15.29
C PRO A 541 -6.54 20.07 -15.28
N PHE A 542 -7.58 19.81 -16.08
CA PHE A 542 -8.05 18.44 -16.27
C PHE A 542 -7.02 17.64 -17.09
N ALA A 543 -6.47 16.59 -16.48
CA ALA A 543 -5.37 15.80 -17.02
C ALA A 543 -5.83 14.68 -17.97
N ALA A 544 -6.59 15.01 -19.02
CA ALA A 544 -6.99 14.07 -20.07
C ALA A 544 -6.72 14.65 -21.43
N ASP A 545 -6.27 13.82 -22.36
CA ASP A 545 -6.04 14.23 -23.76
C ASP A 545 -7.37 14.23 -24.54
N ILE A 546 -8.23 15.19 -24.19
CA ILE A 546 -9.52 15.42 -24.85
C ILE A 546 -9.70 16.92 -25.15
N PRO A 547 -10.34 17.27 -26.28
CA PRO A 547 -10.63 18.66 -26.58
C PRO A 547 -11.67 19.24 -25.60
N LEU A 548 -11.24 20.19 -24.76
CA LEU A 548 -12.10 20.85 -23.78
C LEU A 548 -12.81 22.07 -24.37
N ALA A 549 -14.08 22.24 -24.05
CA ALA A 549 -14.81 23.51 -24.19
C ALA A 549 -14.47 24.43 -23.02
N GLY A 550 -14.09 23.91 -21.85
CA GLY A 550 -13.69 24.67 -20.66
C GLY A 550 -14.14 24.03 -19.36
N TYR A 551 -14.33 24.87 -18.34
CA TYR A 551 -14.69 24.45 -16.99
C TYR A 551 -15.99 25.09 -16.53
N GLU A 552 -16.80 24.35 -15.75
CA GLU A 552 -18.02 24.84 -15.15
C GLU A 552 -17.93 24.74 -13.62
N VAL A 553 -18.33 25.82 -12.93
CA VAL A 553 -18.35 25.90 -11.47
C VAL A 553 -19.75 25.70 -10.96
N PHE A 554 -19.90 24.83 -9.98
CA PHE A 554 -21.16 24.53 -9.32
C PHE A 554 -21.12 24.99 -7.87
N ARG A 555 -22.24 25.58 -7.43
CA ARG A 555 -22.43 26.10 -6.08
C ARG A 555 -23.70 25.58 -5.46
N LYS A 556 -23.65 25.27 -4.17
CA LYS A 556 -24.79 24.97 -3.31
C LYS A 556 -24.72 25.88 -2.09
N GLN A 557 -25.85 26.47 -1.70
CA GLN A 557 -25.97 27.20 -0.44
C GLN A 557 -26.54 26.30 0.65
N LEU A 558 -25.93 26.28 1.82
CA LEU A 558 -26.39 25.55 3.00
C LEU A 558 -27.45 26.33 3.81
N PRO A 559 -28.33 25.67 4.62
CA PRO A 559 -28.45 24.23 4.77
C PRO A 559 -29.20 23.55 3.64
N ASP A 560 -30.05 24.24 2.90
CA ASP A 560 -30.96 23.67 1.91
C ASP A 560 -30.61 24.18 0.51
N GLY A 561 -30.69 23.33 -0.48
CA GLY A 561 -30.45 23.68 -1.89
C GLY A 561 -29.73 22.57 -2.65
N ASP A 562 -29.82 22.63 -3.97
CA ASP A 562 -29.10 21.76 -4.88
C ASP A 562 -27.89 22.51 -5.47
N PHE A 563 -26.90 21.77 -5.96
CA PHE A 563 -25.82 22.37 -6.72
C PHE A 563 -26.35 22.96 -8.05
N THR A 564 -26.01 24.20 -8.29
CA THR A 564 -26.36 24.91 -9.52
C THR A 564 -25.08 25.42 -10.20
N CYS A 565 -25.03 25.35 -11.52
CA CYS A 565 -23.93 25.95 -12.29
C CYS A 565 -24.00 27.48 -12.19
N VAL A 566 -22.91 28.08 -11.73
CA VAL A 566 -22.81 29.56 -11.56
C VAL A 566 -22.05 30.25 -12.69
N THR A 567 -21.37 29.48 -13.54
CA THR A 567 -20.73 30.01 -14.74
C THR A 567 -21.73 30.06 -15.92
N PRO A 568 -21.84 31.22 -16.63
CA PRO A 568 -22.79 31.36 -17.73
C PRO A 568 -22.42 30.55 -18.99
N ALA A 569 -21.17 30.15 -19.12
CA ALA A 569 -20.60 29.29 -20.15
C ALA A 569 -19.30 28.68 -19.62
N PRO A 570 -18.80 27.58 -20.23
CA PRO A 570 -17.51 26.99 -19.85
C PRO A 570 -16.36 28.01 -19.92
N LEU A 571 -15.51 28.01 -18.89
CA LEU A 571 -14.39 28.93 -18.74
C LEU A 571 -13.10 28.32 -19.28
N ASN A 572 -12.29 29.12 -19.99
CA ASN A 572 -10.94 28.67 -20.38
C ASN A 572 -9.88 28.93 -19.29
N ALA A 573 -10.25 29.65 -18.22
CA ALA A 573 -9.37 29.95 -17.10
C ALA A 573 -9.39 28.80 -16.07
N LEU A 574 -8.36 28.73 -15.23
CA LEU A 574 -8.26 27.80 -14.10
C LEU A 574 -8.67 28.45 -12.77
N ASN A 575 -9.42 29.56 -12.84
CA ASN A 575 -9.94 30.29 -11.70
C ASN A 575 -11.29 30.93 -12.04
N TYR A 576 -12.06 31.26 -11.00
CA TYR A 576 -13.33 31.94 -11.09
C TYR A 576 -13.64 32.67 -9.79
N THR A 577 -14.09 33.92 -9.89
CA THR A 577 -14.57 34.69 -8.74
C THR A 577 -16.09 34.73 -8.74
N ASP A 578 -16.73 34.09 -7.76
CA ASP A 578 -18.16 34.18 -7.53
C ASP A 578 -18.49 35.41 -6.66
N SER A 579 -18.95 36.49 -7.28
CA SER A 579 -19.41 37.71 -6.62
C SER A 579 -20.92 37.76 -6.39
N SER A 580 -21.64 36.67 -6.62
CA SER A 580 -23.08 36.55 -6.44
C SER A 580 -23.48 35.95 -5.08
N VAL A 581 -22.56 35.94 -4.14
CA VAL A 581 -22.73 35.41 -2.79
C VAL A 581 -23.03 36.50 -1.76
N ALA A 582 -23.62 36.13 -0.63
CA ALA A 582 -23.89 37.06 0.48
C ALA A 582 -23.09 36.67 1.73
N ASN A 583 -22.62 37.66 2.46
CA ASN A 583 -21.92 37.47 3.73
C ASN A 583 -22.81 36.74 4.76
N GLY A 584 -22.18 35.89 5.57
CA GLY A 584 -22.82 35.11 6.63
C GLY A 584 -23.46 33.79 6.16
N ASN A 585 -23.57 33.55 4.85
CA ASN A 585 -24.07 32.28 4.31
C ASN A 585 -22.90 31.33 4.01
N THR A 586 -23.14 30.06 4.19
CA THR A 586 -22.16 29.00 3.85
C THR A 586 -22.50 28.41 2.47
N TYR A 587 -21.47 28.27 1.63
CA TYR A 587 -21.56 27.77 0.27
C TYR A 587 -20.61 26.58 0.08
N LEU A 588 -21.05 25.58 -0.68
CA LEU A 588 -20.21 24.49 -1.15
C LEU A 588 -19.95 24.65 -2.64
N TYR A 589 -18.73 24.35 -3.08
CA TYR A 589 -18.31 24.45 -4.48
C TYR A 589 -17.65 23.15 -4.96
N TYR A 590 -17.89 22.84 -6.24
CA TYR A 590 -17.06 21.93 -7.02
C TYR A 590 -16.95 22.45 -8.46
N VAL A 591 -15.99 21.88 -9.21
CA VAL A 591 -15.74 22.22 -10.61
C VAL A 591 -15.77 20.97 -11.47
N THR A 592 -16.26 21.08 -12.71
CA THR A 592 -16.20 20.04 -13.74
C THR A 592 -15.52 20.56 -15.00
N ALA A 593 -14.77 19.72 -15.70
CA ALA A 593 -14.36 19.98 -17.07
C ALA A 593 -15.49 19.59 -18.03
N VAL A 594 -15.67 20.36 -19.11
CA VAL A 594 -16.64 20.10 -20.16
C VAL A 594 -15.89 19.97 -21.49
N ASP A 595 -16.13 18.91 -22.24
CA ASP A 595 -15.55 18.75 -23.56
C ASP A 595 -16.35 19.48 -24.66
N THR A 596 -15.82 19.47 -25.87
CA THR A 596 -16.47 20.11 -27.04
C THR A 596 -17.76 19.44 -27.48
N GLU A 597 -18.06 18.23 -27.01
CA GLU A 597 -19.29 17.48 -27.29
C GLU A 597 -20.34 17.62 -26.17
N GLY A 598 -20.02 18.35 -25.09
CA GLY A 598 -20.92 18.60 -23.96
C GLY A 598 -20.91 17.53 -22.89
N TYR A 599 -19.91 16.61 -22.89
CA TYR A 599 -19.70 15.66 -21.79
C TYR A 599 -18.97 16.35 -20.66
N ARG A 600 -19.44 16.15 -19.41
CA ARG A 600 -18.83 16.64 -18.18
C ARG A 600 -18.01 15.59 -17.46
N SER A 601 -16.87 16.00 -16.95
CA SER A 601 -16.04 15.15 -16.08
C SER A 601 -16.74 14.84 -14.76
N LEU A 602 -16.19 13.91 -14.01
CA LEU A 602 -16.52 13.74 -12.59
C LEU A 602 -16.28 15.07 -11.86
N PRO A 603 -17.09 15.40 -10.81
CA PRO A 603 -16.85 16.55 -9.96
C PRO A 603 -15.47 16.53 -9.32
N SER A 604 -14.87 17.68 -9.10
CA SER A 604 -13.71 17.83 -8.21
C SER A 604 -14.08 17.48 -6.77
N ASN A 605 -13.10 17.53 -5.86
CA ASN A 605 -13.41 17.64 -4.43
C ASN A 605 -14.34 18.83 -4.17
N VAL A 606 -15.16 18.73 -3.11
CA VAL A 606 -16.04 19.81 -2.66
C VAL A 606 -15.29 20.63 -1.61
N MET A 607 -15.33 21.95 -1.74
CA MET A 607 -14.80 22.88 -0.74
C MET A 607 -15.90 23.80 -0.23
N GLU A 608 -15.76 24.21 1.04
CA GLU A 608 -16.70 25.10 1.73
C GLU A 608 -16.14 26.50 1.82
N ALA A 609 -17.01 27.51 1.67
CA ALA A 609 -16.66 28.91 1.84
C ALA A 609 -17.79 29.69 2.55
N GLN A 610 -17.42 30.55 3.48
CA GLN A 610 -18.33 31.46 4.15
C GLN A 610 -17.82 32.90 4.03
N PRO A 611 -18.28 33.68 3.06
CA PRO A 611 -17.98 35.11 2.97
C PRO A 611 -18.47 35.87 4.20
N ILE A 612 -17.64 36.80 4.67
CA ILE A 612 -17.97 37.66 5.82
C ILE A 612 -17.69 39.12 5.51
N GLU A 613 -18.28 40.04 6.26
CA GLU A 613 -18.01 41.46 6.17
C GLU A 613 -16.68 41.80 6.88
N PHE A 614 -15.86 42.63 6.23
CA PHE A 614 -14.62 43.16 6.80
C PHE A 614 -14.85 44.55 7.31
N LEU A 615 -14.63 44.80 8.59
CA LEU A 615 -14.91 46.05 9.27
C LEU A 615 -13.68 46.92 9.50
N PHE A 616 -12.51 46.31 9.69
CA PHE A 616 -11.22 46.94 9.95
C PHE A 616 -11.27 48.00 11.06
N ASP A 617 -11.98 47.71 12.16
CA ASP A 617 -12.33 48.67 13.21
C ASP A 617 -11.57 48.48 14.55
N GLN A 618 -10.61 47.51 14.63
CA GLN A 618 -9.88 47.19 15.86
C GLN A 618 -8.38 47.51 15.80
N GLY A 619 -7.86 48.13 14.74
CA GLY A 619 -6.45 48.51 14.64
C GLY A 619 -5.51 47.32 14.32
N PHE A 620 -4.23 47.45 14.68
CA PHE A 620 -3.15 46.51 14.32
C PHE A 620 -3.19 45.21 15.17
N LEU A 621 -2.98 44.05 14.54
CA LEU A 621 -2.89 42.75 15.18
C LEU A 621 -1.48 42.17 15.01
N LEU A 622 -0.83 41.81 16.13
CA LEU A 622 0.36 41.01 16.16
C LEU A 622 -0.07 39.54 16.38
N VAL A 623 0.30 38.67 15.46
CA VAL A 623 0.07 37.23 15.60
C VAL A 623 1.37 36.57 15.96
N ASP A 624 1.41 36.01 17.14
CA ASP A 624 2.52 35.26 17.69
C ASP A 624 2.30 33.76 17.52
N GLU A 625 3.22 33.09 16.80
CA GLU A 625 3.21 31.65 16.65
C GLU A 625 4.34 30.96 17.42
N THR A 626 5.11 31.71 18.24
CA THR A 626 6.22 31.18 19.00
C THR A 626 5.69 30.28 20.11
N ARG A 627 6.31 29.13 20.30
CA ARG A 627 6.08 28.25 21.44
C ARG A 627 7.33 28.24 22.30
N GLY A 628 7.22 27.88 23.56
CA GLY A 628 8.35 27.83 24.47
C GLY A 628 9.51 26.97 23.97
N GLY A 629 10.39 27.54 23.15
CA GLY A 629 11.62 26.91 22.66
C GLY A 629 12.65 26.67 23.76
N SER A 630 13.79 26.08 23.39
CA SER A 630 14.86 25.76 24.36
C SER A 630 15.65 26.98 24.90
N GLY A 631 15.39 28.18 24.40
CA GLY A 631 16.14 29.41 24.70
C GLY A 631 17.54 29.43 24.10
N THR A 632 17.85 28.54 23.14
CA THR A 632 19.17 28.45 22.49
C THR A 632 19.10 28.98 21.05
N ASN A 633 20.22 29.49 20.55
CA ASN A 633 20.50 30.11 19.26
C ASN A 633 19.34 30.27 18.27
N ILE A 634 18.79 29.19 17.67
CA ILE A 634 17.72 29.24 16.67
C ILE A 634 16.37 28.72 17.18
N SER A 635 16.25 28.52 18.49
CA SER A 635 15.03 28.10 19.19
C SER A 635 14.86 29.01 20.41
N PRO A 636 14.47 30.28 20.20
CA PRO A 636 14.25 31.22 21.29
C PRO A 636 13.11 30.74 22.19
N SER A 637 13.10 31.16 23.44
CA SER A 637 11.91 31.02 24.28
C SER A 637 10.89 32.06 23.89
N ASP A 638 9.64 31.76 24.15
CA ASP A 638 8.51 32.63 23.94
C ASP A 638 8.74 34.03 24.56
N GLU A 639 9.09 34.11 25.84
CA GLU A 639 9.45 35.35 26.56
C GLU A 639 10.53 36.19 25.86
N MET A 640 11.52 35.55 25.21
CA MET A 640 12.57 36.27 24.48
C MET A 640 12.06 36.90 23.19
N VAL A 641 11.11 36.27 22.53
CA VAL A 641 10.47 36.78 21.30
C VAL A 641 9.49 37.87 21.66
N ASP A 642 8.68 37.71 22.69
CA ASP A 642 7.78 38.70 23.24
C ASP A 642 8.49 39.97 23.62
N ASP A 643 9.60 39.89 24.38
CA ASP A 643 10.43 41.00 24.75
C ASP A 643 10.95 41.79 23.55
N PHE A 644 11.34 41.06 22.47
CA PHE A 644 11.81 41.64 21.23
C PHE A 644 10.69 42.41 20.52
N TYR A 645 9.53 41.79 20.30
CA TYR A 645 8.40 42.46 19.60
C TYR A 645 7.82 43.57 20.44
N SER A 646 7.77 43.47 21.76
CA SER A 646 7.44 44.57 22.66
C SER A 646 8.38 45.76 22.51
N TYR A 647 9.68 45.51 22.31
CA TYR A 647 10.67 46.56 22.06
C TYR A 647 10.53 47.23 20.69
N VAL A 648 10.44 46.40 19.61
CA VAL A 648 10.46 46.92 18.24
C VAL A 648 9.11 47.55 17.83
N LEU A 649 8.02 47.19 18.47
CA LEU A 649 6.67 47.73 18.29
C LEU A 649 6.25 48.76 19.36
N GLY A 650 7.13 49.12 20.27
CA GLY A 650 6.79 50.00 21.41
C GLY A 650 6.22 51.37 21.06
N ASP A 651 6.34 51.81 19.78
CA ASP A 651 5.75 53.06 19.28
C ASP A 651 4.32 52.90 18.70
N PHE A 652 3.83 51.61 18.62
CA PHE A 652 2.53 51.30 18.01
C PHE A 652 1.59 50.61 18.99
N SER A 653 0.34 51.06 19.04
CA SER A 653 -0.70 50.33 19.76
C SER A 653 -1.16 49.13 18.94
N HIS A 654 -1.10 47.95 19.50
CA HIS A 654 -1.47 46.71 18.84
C HIS A 654 -2.14 45.71 19.82
N THR A 655 -2.88 44.77 19.26
CA THR A 655 -3.41 43.62 20.00
C THR A 655 -2.52 42.40 19.69
N VAL A 656 -2.21 41.58 20.68
CA VAL A 656 -1.47 40.32 20.49
C VAL A 656 -2.46 39.18 20.43
N TRP A 657 -2.26 38.28 19.50
CA TRP A 657 -2.89 36.97 19.43
C TRP A 657 -1.82 35.90 19.44
N ASP A 658 -1.68 35.27 20.58
CA ASP A 658 -0.79 34.16 20.79
C ASP A 658 -1.52 32.84 20.40
N LEU A 659 -1.01 32.13 19.39
CA LEU A 659 -1.64 30.91 18.86
C LEU A 659 -1.56 29.72 19.84
N ASP A 660 -0.59 29.72 20.75
CA ASP A 660 -0.46 28.63 21.73
C ASP A 660 -1.46 28.82 22.89
N GLU A 661 -1.70 30.05 23.33
CA GLU A 661 -2.62 30.40 24.40
C GLU A 661 -4.08 30.51 23.93
N GLN A 662 -4.33 31.12 22.77
CA GLN A 662 -5.65 31.52 22.30
C GLN A 662 -6.18 30.61 21.18
N GLY A 663 -5.33 29.75 20.62
CA GLY A 663 -5.68 28.79 19.60
C GLY A 663 -5.80 29.38 18.18
N ALA A 664 -6.36 28.60 17.26
CA ALA A 664 -6.43 28.93 15.84
C ALA A 664 -7.22 30.22 15.58
N LEU A 665 -6.71 31.03 14.63
CA LEU A 665 -7.38 32.23 14.14
C LEU A 665 -8.57 31.88 13.26
N SER A 666 -9.54 32.78 13.20
CA SER A 666 -10.66 32.73 12.27
C SER A 666 -10.71 33.97 11.39
N LEU A 667 -11.32 33.85 10.21
CA LEU A 667 -11.52 34.99 9.31
C LEU A 667 -12.31 36.11 10.00
N GLY A 668 -13.30 35.75 10.85
CA GLY A 668 -14.06 36.71 11.64
C GLY A 668 -13.21 37.50 12.64
N LYS A 669 -12.12 36.94 13.16
CA LYS A 669 -11.17 37.68 13.99
C LYS A 669 -10.34 38.64 13.15
N LEU A 670 -9.80 38.16 12.03
CA LEU A 670 -8.96 38.98 11.13
C LEU A 670 -9.72 40.13 10.50
N SER A 671 -11.02 39.95 10.23
CA SER A 671 -11.87 40.98 9.54
C SER A 671 -11.98 42.28 10.27
N HIS A 672 -11.62 42.36 11.55
CA HIS A 672 -11.60 43.57 12.34
C HIS A 672 -10.29 44.35 12.27
N HIS A 673 -9.20 43.75 11.79
CA HIS A 673 -7.88 44.33 11.84
C HIS A 673 -7.40 44.79 10.44
N PRO A 674 -7.07 46.07 10.22
CA PRO A 674 -6.59 46.57 8.91
C PRO A 674 -5.14 46.14 8.61
N LEU A 675 -4.36 45.79 9.63
CA LEU A 675 -2.99 45.34 9.50
C LEU A 675 -2.75 44.15 10.43
N ILE A 676 -2.11 43.12 9.89
CA ILE A 676 -1.62 41.97 10.63
C ILE A 676 -0.10 41.87 10.45
N LEU A 677 0.64 41.75 11.53
CA LEU A 677 2.00 41.26 11.53
C LEU A 677 1.99 39.85 12.08
N TRP A 678 2.40 38.88 11.26
CA TRP A 678 2.56 37.50 11.66
C TRP A 678 4.03 37.16 11.77
N HIS A 679 4.47 36.67 12.91
CA HIS A 679 5.84 36.23 13.10
C HIS A 679 5.92 34.74 13.46
N SER A 680 6.94 34.07 12.89
CA SER A 680 7.25 32.65 13.05
C SER A 680 8.77 32.52 13.25
N ASP A 681 9.22 32.81 14.46
CA ASP A 681 10.65 32.94 14.77
C ASP A 681 11.27 31.64 15.29
N GLU A 682 10.47 30.60 15.57
CA GLU A 682 10.93 29.29 15.94
C GLU A 682 11.21 28.42 14.71
N PHE A 683 12.43 27.83 14.66
CA PHE A 683 12.88 27.10 13.46
C PHE A 683 12.11 25.81 13.14
N SER A 684 11.54 25.13 14.15
CA SER A 684 10.95 23.81 14.03
C SER A 684 9.42 23.78 14.05
N ASN A 685 8.78 24.87 14.36
CA ASN A 685 7.32 24.96 14.49
C ASN A 685 6.78 26.10 13.60
N MET A 686 5.87 25.80 12.66
CA MET A 686 5.31 26.76 11.74
C MET A 686 3.82 26.47 11.55
N GLN A 687 2.96 27.31 12.16
CA GLN A 687 1.51 27.21 12.05
C GLN A 687 0.96 28.07 10.89
N ILE A 688 1.76 29.01 10.38
CA ILE A 688 1.36 29.87 9.26
C ILE A 688 0.94 29.08 8.02
N ILE A 689 1.51 27.88 7.83
CA ILE A 689 1.24 27.00 6.69
C ILE A 689 -0.23 26.58 6.65
N ASP A 690 -0.79 26.25 7.80
CA ASP A 690 -2.18 25.81 7.93
C ASP A 690 -3.18 26.97 7.80
N ASN A 691 -2.66 28.21 7.72
CA ASN A 691 -3.45 29.44 7.69
C ASN A 691 -3.32 30.21 6.36
N LEU A 692 -2.67 29.67 5.32
CA LEU A 692 -2.44 30.37 4.05
C LEU A 692 -3.75 30.79 3.36
N ASP A 693 -4.75 29.94 3.35
CA ASP A 693 -6.08 30.27 2.78
C ASP A 693 -6.77 31.39 3.57
N LEU A 694 -6.65 31.36 4.89
CA LEU A 694 -7.18 32.39 5.78
C LEU A 694 -6.52 33.76 5.51
N LEU A 695 -5.20 33.76 5.39
CA LEU A 695 -4.42 34.98 5.08
C LEU A 695 -4.69 35.47 3.66
N GLY A 696 -4.84 34.57 2.70
CA GLY A 696 -5.23 34.88 1.33
C GLY A 696 -6.59 35.59 1.28
N SER A 697 -7.60 35.05 1.98
CA SER A 697 -8.94 35.63 2.11
C SER A 697 -8.90 37.01 2.75
N TYR A 698 -8.08 37.18 3.78
CA TYR A 698 -7.89 38.48 4.47
C TYR A 698 -7.29 39.53 3.53
N VAL A 699 -6.24 39.19 2.78
CA VAL A 699 -5.60 40.12 1.84
C VAL A 699 -6.52 40.47 0.68
N LEU A 700 -7.26 39.51 0.12
CA LEU A 700 -8.25 39.77 -0.95
C LEU A 700 -9.36 40.72 -0.50
N SER A 701 -9.66 40.75 0.79
CA SER A 701 -10.64 41.65 1.40
C SER A 701 -10.10 43.08 1.65
N GLY A 702 -8.85 43.32 1.34
CA GLY A 702 -8.21 44.65 1.52
C GLY A 702 -7.40 44.79 2.82
N GLY A 703 -7.23 43.71 3.60
CA GLY A 703 -6.38 43.70 4.78
C GLY A 703 -4.89 43.65 4.42
N ASN A 704 -4.06 44.36 5.18
CA ASN A 704 -2.63 44.43 4.97
C ASN A 704 -1.89 43.43 5.86
N LEU A 705 -0.87 42.76 5.31
CA LEU A 705 -0.18 41.66 5.95
C LEU A 705 1.34 41.82 5.88
N LEU A 706 2.01 41.73 7.02
CA LEU A 706 3.47 41.60 7.09
C LEU A 706 3.80 40.23 7.69
N ILE A 707 4.60 39.42 6.99
CA ILE A 707 5.04 38.14 7.47
C ILE A 707 6.55 38.12 7.68
N SER A 708 6.97 37.67 8.87
CA SER A 708 8.35 37.46 9.24
C SER A 708 8.53 36.03 9.79
N GLY A 709 9.47 35.25 9.27
CA GLY A 709 9.70 33.92 9.81
C GLY A 709 10.68 33.06 9.04
N TRP A 710 10.89 31.84 9.55
CA TRP A 710 11.78 30.88 8.94
C TRP A 710 11.11 30.28 7.69
N LYS A 711 11.22 29.25 7.23
CA LYS A 711 10.83 28.33 6.16
C LYS A 711 9.46 28.57 5.45
N TYR A 712 8.61 29.48 5.91
CA TYR A 712 7.25 29.65 5.35
C TYR A 712 7.21 29.85 3.83
N PRO A 713 8.19 30.51 3.17
CA PRO A 713 8.14 30.67 1.73
C PRO A 713 8.28 29.35 0.95
N SER A 714 8.91 28.34 1.55
CA SER A 714 9.04 27.01 0.93
C SER A 714 7.77 26.17 0.98
N GLN A 715 6.77 26.64 1.71
CA GLN A 715 5.52 25.93 1.97
C GLN A 715 4.34 26.50 1.20
N PHE A 716 4.56 27.59 0.46
CA PHE A 716 3.52 28.10 -0.43
C PHE A 716 3.15 27.07 -1.46
N ASP A 717 1.89 26.66 -1.47
CA ASP A 717 1.38 25.77 -2.47
C ASP A 717 1.28 26.43 -3.87
N PRO A 718 1.14 25.67 -4.94
CA PRO A 718 1.04 26.22 -6.28
C PRO A 718 -0.18 27.15 -6.48
N ALA A 719 -1.28 26.94 -5.74
CA ALA A 719 -2.47 27.78 -5.85
C ALA A 719 -2.21 29.17 -5.26
N PHE A 720 -1.61 29.23 -4.07
CA PHE A 720 -1.19 30.47 -3.42
C PHE A 720 -0.16 31.22 -4.27
N LEU A 721 0.88 30.54 -4.76
CA LEU A 721 1.91 31.14 -5.61
C LEU A 721 1.31 31.71 -6.89
N ASN A 722 0.48 30.99 -7.60
CA ASN A 722 -0.14 31.47 -8.84
C ASN A 722 -1.08 32.64 -8.60
N ARG A 723 -1.75 32.68 -7.45
CA ARG A 723 -2.73 33.74 -7.12
C ARG A 723 -2.09 35.03 -6.65
N PHE A 724 -1.12 34.92 -5.74
CA PHE A 724 -0.54 36.09 -5.04
C PHE A 724 0.87 36.44 -5.54
N LEU A 725 1.63 35.47 -6.05
CA LEU A 725 3.04 35.63 -6.44
C LEU A 725 3.32 35.10 -7.86
N PRO A 726 2.54 35.51 -8.89
CA PRO A 726 2.69 34.97 -10.23
C PRO A 726 4.10 35.23 -10.79
N GLY A 727 4.80 34.14 -11.17
CA GLY A 727 6.16 34.23 -11.72
C GLY A 727 7.26 34.40 -10.68
N VAL A 728 6.94 34.40 -9.39
CA VAL A 728 7.91 34.47 -8.29
C VAL A 728 8.22 33.04 -7.82
N THR A 729 9.51 32.76 -7.61
CA THR A 729 9.97 31.46 -7.06
C THR A 729 10.74 31.70 -5.77
N PRO A 730 10.28 31.20 -4.61
CA PRO A 730 11.06 31.22 -3.39
C PRO A 730 12.25 30.26 -3.49
N VAL A 731 13.46 30.77 -3.24
CA VAL A 731 14.71 30.00 -3.29
C VAL A 731 15.43 30.08 -1.95
N GLN A 732 15.78 28.93 -1.40
CA GLN A 732 16.39 28.81 -0.09
C GLN A 732 17.89 29.08 -0.12
N ASN A 733 18.37 29.93 0.79
CA ASN A 733 19.78 30.07 1.15
C ASN A 733 20.09 29.28 2.40
N ASN A 734 21.05 28.38 2.31
CA ASN A 734 21.54 27.53 3.41
C ASN A 734 22.96 27.94 3.84
N LEU A 735 23.43 27.38 4.96
CA LEU A 735 24.82 27.45 5.41
C LEU A 735 25.26 28.81 5.98
N ALA A 736 24.34 29.56 6.58
CA ALA A 736 24.66 30.83 7.25
C ALA A 736 25.43 31.81 6.34
N VAL A 737 24.84 32.09 5.19
CA VAL A 737 25.48 32.95 4.17
C VAL A 737 24.97 34.38 4.15
N LEU A 738 23.79 34.68 4.74
CA LEU A 738 23.22 36.04 4.76
C LEU A 738 24.06 36.95 5.68
N VAL A 739 24.61 38.03 5.11
CA VAL A 739 25.40 39.04 5.80
C VAL A 739 24.50 40.21 6.24
N SER A 740 23.68 40.70 5.32
CA SER A 740 22.70 41.77 5.58
C SER A 740 21.52 41.72 4.59
N ALA A 741 20.43 42.37 4.95
CA ALA A 741 19.37 42.72 4.03
C ALA A 741 19.53 44.23 3.68
N GLN A 742 19.85 44.52 2.41
CA GLN A 742 20.15 45.87 1.93
C GLN A 742 18.96 46.50 1.23
N SER A 743 18.72 47.78 1.50
CA SER A 743 17.62 48.55 0.91
C SER A 743 18.04 49.99 0.57
N ASP A 744 17.52 50.50 -0.55
CA ASP A 744 17.65 51.92 -0.91
C ASP A 744 16.61 52.80 -0.21
N ALA A 745 15.51 52.21 0.29
CA ALA A 745 14.35 52.92 0.86
C ALA A 745 14.25 52.79 2.39
N TYR A 746 14.75 51.71 2.96
CA TYR A 746 14.66 51.41 4.39
C TYR A 746 16.06 51.25 5.00
N PRO A 747 16.21 51.30 6.35
CA PRO A 747 17.47 50.97 7.01
C PRO A 747 17.93 49.55 6.66
N ASP A 748 19.22 49.36 6.42
CA ASP A 748 19.77 48.00 6.27
C ASP A 748 19.55 47.19 7.54
N LEU A 749 19.28 45.90 7.37
CA LEU A 749 19.07 44.95 8.49
C LEU A 749 20.22 43.96 8.57
N HIS A 750 20.89 43.94 9.73
CA HIS A 750 21.97 43.04 10.00
C HIS A 750 21.56 41.97 11.02
N PRO A 751 21.94 40.70 10.80
CA PRO A 751 21.75 39.65 11.78
C PRO A 751 22.44 40.00 13.11
N ASP A 752 21.78 39.74 14.24
CA ASP A 752 22.31 40.03 15.58
C ASP A 752 23.37 38.97 15.99
N PRO A 753 24.66 39.34 16.12
CA PRO A 753 25.70 38.42 16.48
C PRO A 753 25.53 37.82 17.90
N ALA A 754 24.79 38.51 18.78
CA ALA A 754 24.51 38.00 20.13
C ALA A 754 23.53 36.83 20.12
N LYS A 755 22.54 36.87 19.20
CA LYS A 755 21.57 35.81 19.01
C LYS A 755 22.13 34.69 18.11
N LEU A 756 23.08 34.99 17.25
CA LEU A 756 23.65 34.08 16.25
C LEU A 756 25.15 33.82 16.50
N ALA A 757 25.52 33.53 17.73
CA ALA A 757 26.88 33.13 18.11
C ALA A 757 27.31 31.84 17.40
N ALA A 758 28.45 31.27 17.76
CA ALA A 758 28.93 30.02 17.15
C ALA A 758 27.84 28.90 17.23
N PRO A 759 27.61 28.15 16.17
CA PRO A 759 28.46 28.01 14.98
C PRO A 759 28.14 28.99 13.84
N TRP A 760 27.17 29.89 13.98
CA TRP A 760 26.61 30.71 12.90
C TRP A 760 27.45 31.96 12.58
N ASN A 761 28.34 32.36 13.49
CA ASN A 761 29.27 33.48 13.29
C ASN A 761 28.59 34.79 12.90
N GLY A 762 27.45 35.13 13.52
CA GLY A 762 26.66 36.34 13.27
C GLY A 762 25.91 36.36 11.94
N ARG A 763 25.63 35.20 11.34
CA ARG A 763 24.86 35.08 10.10
C ARG A 763 23.65 34.20 10.30
N LEU A 764 22.56 34.45 9.59
CA LEU A 764 21.37 33.59 9.64
C LEU A 764 21.68 32.20 9.03
N PRO A 765 21.32 31.12 9.72
CA PRO A 765 21.51 29.77 9.21
C PRO A 765 20.71 29.49 7.93
N MET A 766 19.59 30.19 7.74
CA MET A 766 18.70 30.04 6.59
C MET A 766 17.99 31.34 6.27
N SER A 767 17.76 31.63 5.00
CA SER A 767 16.91 32.70 4.51
C SER A 767 16.31 32.28 3.15
N TYR A 768 15.34 33.05 2.66
CA TYR A 768 14.73 32.83 1.35
C TYR A 768 14.84 34.11 0.50
N VAL A 769 15.18 33.94 -0.78
CA VAL A 769 15.04 35.00 -1.78
C VAL A 769 13.86 34.68 -2.70
N PHE A 770 13.25 35.70 -3.25
CA PHE A 770 12.06 35.65 -4.10
C PHE A 770 12.45 35.98 -5.54
N THR A 771 13.03 35.03 -6.24
CA THR A 771 13.50 35.22 -7.63
C THR A 771 12.32 35.52 -8.55
N GLY A 772 12.49 36.54 -9.40
CA GLY A 772 11.42 36.99 -10.31
C GLY A 772 10.49 38.05 -9.71
N ALA A 773 10.62 38.43 -8.44
CA ALA A 773 9.81 39.47 -7.83
C ALA A 773 10.09 40.87 -8.40
N ALA A 774 9.03 41.63 -8.65
CA ALA A 774 9.11 42.93 -9.30
C ALA A 774 9.38 44.10 -8.33
N ASP A 775 8.92 44.01 -7.07
CA ASP A 775 9.01 45.08 -6.07
C ASP A 775 9.76 44.62 -4.81
N PRO A 776 11.10 44.61 -4.83
CA PRO A 776 11.91 44.26 -3.68
C PRO A 776 12.01 45.36 -2.65
N LEU A 777 11.68 45.08 -1.38
CA LEU A 777 11.95 45.99 -0.26
C LEU A 777 13.41 45.84 0.20
N TYR A 778 13.91 44.61 0.21
CA TYR A 778 15.29 44.26 0.55
C TYR A 778 15.90 43.30 -0.45
N ARG A 779 17.22 43.44 -0.64
CA ARG A 779 18.06 42.51 -1.40
C ARG A 779 19.04 41.82 -0.47
N ALA A 780 19.40 40.58 -0.80
CA ALA A 780 20.33 39.78 0.00
C ALA A 780 21.78 40.20 -0.27
N GLU A 781 22.54 40.51 0.77
CA GLU A 781 24.00 40.52 0.72
C GLU A 781 24.51 39.15 1.18
N ILE A 782 25.07 38.37 0.25
CA ILE A 782 25.53 37.01 0.51
C ILE A 782 27.04 36.95 0.69
N PHE A 783 27.51 36.26 1.70
CA PHE A 783 28.92 36.08 2.02
C PHE A 783 29.73 35.58 0.81
N ASN A 784 30.78 36.29 0.48
CA ASN A 784 31.65 36.06 -0.69
C ASN A 784 30.92 36.13 -2.05
N ALA A 785 29.87 36.94 -2.17
CA ALA A 785 29.07 37.06 -3.38
C ALA A 785 28.63 35.68 -3.91
N GLY A 786 28.10 34.84 -3.02
CA GLY A 786 27.63 33.48 -3.33
C GLY A 786 26.39 33.48 -4.24
N PRO A 787 25.84 32.30 -4.53
CA PRO A 787 24.55 32.20 -5.22
C PRO A 787 23.46 33.00 -4.50
N ASN A 788 22.58 33.66 -5.27
CA ASN A 788 21.49 34.53 -4.79
C ASN A 788 21.95 35.85 -4.15
N ASP A 789 23.22 36.30 -4.35
CA ASP A 789 23.67 37.65 -3.99
C ASP A 789 22.88 38.69 -4.79
N ASN A 790 22.45 39.76 -4.12
CA ASN A 790 21.60 40.81 -4.69
C ASN A 790 20.20 40.40 -5.20
N GLU A 791 19.73 39.17 -4.90
CA GLU A 791 18.36 38.75 -5.20
C GLU A 791 17.37 39.35 -4.17
N PRO A 792 16.07 39.52 -4.53
CA PRO A 792 15.03 40.00 -3.61
C PRO A 792 14.90 39.13 -2.36
N LEU A 793 15.18 39.69 -1.19
CA LEU A 793 15.12 39.00 0.12
C LEU A 793 13.81 39.34 0.87
N ALA A 794 13.27 40.51 0.64
CA ALA A 794 11.93 40.87 1.10
C ALA A 794 11.20 41.56 -0.04
N ILE A 795 9.88 41.35 -0.16
CA ILE A 795 9.07 41.81 -1.28
C ILE A 795 7.75 42.42 -0.82
N ARG A 796 7.23 43.33 -1.64
CA ARG A 796 5.86 43.87 -1.52
C ARG A 796 5.00 43.34 -2.65
N VAL A 797 3.76 42.97 -2.33
CA VAL A 797 2.79 42.42 -3.28
C VAL A 797 1.44 43.09 -3.05
N GLU A 798 0.83 43.59 -4.11
CA GLU A 798 -0.52 44.18 -4.09
C GLU A 798 -1.54 43.13 -4.58
N ALA A 799 -2.53 42.79 -3.77
CA ALA A 799 -3.51 41.75 -4.10
C ALA A 799 -4.89 42.01 -3.45
N GLY A 800 -5.39 43.19 -3.52
CA GLY A 800 -6.57 43.68 -2.78
C GLY A 800 -6.12 44.54 -1.60
N GLY A 801 -5.44 43.96 -0.62
CA GLY A 801 -4.54 44.59 0.33
C GLY A 801 -3.08 44.40 -0.07
N THR A 802 -2.17 44.88 0.78
CA THR A 802 -0.72 44.79 0.58
C THR A 802 -0.13 43.68 1.44
N MET A 803 0.68 42.81 0.82
CA MET A 803 1.51 41.85 1.56
C MET A 803 2.97 42.30 1.55
N VAL A 804 3.62 42.27 2.70
CA VAL A 804 5.07 42.35 2.87
C VAL A 804 5.58 41.03 3.37
N LEU A 805 6.43 40.38 2.57
CA LEU A 805 7.00 39.08 2.86
C LEU A 805 8.49 39.20 3.13
N LEU A 806 8.93 38.90 4.36
CA LEU A 806 10.34 38.88 4.73
C LEU A 806 10.87 37.43 4.59
N GLY A 807 11.85 37.19 3.75
CA GLY A 807 12.48 35.87 3.58
C GLY A 807 13.38 35.45 4.76
N PHE A 808 13.18 36.03 5.93
CA PHE A 808 13.93 35.82 7.14
C PHE A 808 13.12 36.19 8.40
N PRO A 809 13.44 35.63 9.58
CA PRO A 809 12.82 36.00 10.83
C PRO A 809 13.41 37.30 11.40
N LEU A 810 12.55 38.28 11.63
CA LEU A 810 12.94 39.63 12.08
C LEU A 810 13.56 39.62 13.49
N TYR A 811 13.13 38.70 14.35
CA TYR A 811 13.69 38.51 15.69
C TYR A 811 15.23 38.38 15.69
N PHE A 812 15.79 37.74 14.68
CA PHE A 812 17.24 37.52 14.60
C PHE A 812 18.03 38.66 14.02
N MET A 813 17.40 39.82 13.72
CA MET A 813 18.05 41.05 13.30
C MET A 813 18.38 41.92 14.51
N LEU A 814 19.25 42.93 14.33
CA LEU A 814 19.55 43.91 15.34
C LEU A 814 18.27 44.71 15.69
N GLY A 815 17.88 44.67 16.97
CA GLY A 815 16.59 45.24 17.41
C GLY A 815 16.38 46.72 17.07
N GLY A 816 17.43 47.54 17.08
CA GLY A 816 17.34 48.96 16.69
C GLY A 816 16.97 49.14 15.21
N GLU A 817 17.64 48.37 14.32
CA GLU A 817 17.39 48.45 12.88
C GLU A 817 16.01 47.84 12.54
N ALA A 818 15.61 46.77 13.20
CA ALA A 818 14.27 46.19 13.07
C ALA A 818 13.16 47.17 13.51
N ARG A 819 13.39 47.90 14.60
CA ARG A 819 12.47 48.99 15.05
C ARG A 819 12.36 50.12 14.03
N ASP A 820 13.49 50.58 13.50
CA ASP A 820 13.52 51.68 12.51
C ASP A 820 12.86 51.24 11.19
N PHE A 821 12.98 49.94 10.77
CA PHE A 821 12.24 49.41 9.65
C PHE A 821 10.73 49.36 9.90
N LEU A 822 10.29 48.84 11.04
CA LEU A 822 8.87 48.76 11.38
C LEU A 822 8.26 50.17 11.54
N ALA A 823 9.02 51.15 12.07
CA ALA A 823 8.59 52.54 12.18
C ALA A 823 8.31 53.22 10.83
N GLN A 824 8.89 52.71 9.73
CA GLN A 824 8.64 53.19 8.38
C GLN A 824 7.56 52.38 7.67
N VAL A 825 7.61 51.04 7.71
CA VAL A 825 6.71 50.18 6.93
C VAL A 825 5.29 50.09 7.50
N ILE A 826 5.12 50.14 8.83
CA ILE A 826 3.78 50.04 9.45
C ILE A 826 2.87 51.21 9.04
N PRO A 827 3.31 52.51 9.08
CA PRO A 827 2.50 53.65 8.60
C PRO A 827 2.18 53.57 7.11
N GLU A 828 3.02 52.95 6.30
CA GLU A 828 2.72 52.71 4.87
C GLU A 828 1.61 51.65 4.69
N LEU A 829 1.59 50.62 5.50
CA LEU A 829 0.60 49.54 5.47
C LEU A 829 -0.70 49.93 6.19
N TYR A 830 -0.63 50.84 7.18
CA TYR A 830 -1.77 51.30 7.97
C TYR A 830 -1.62 52.79 8.27
N PRO A 831 -1.97 53.69 7.33
CA PRO A 831 -1.79 55.16 7.48
C PRO A 831 -2.56 55.77 8.63
N GLU A 832 -3.62 55.14 9.11
CA GLU A 832 -4.40 55.59 10.28
C GLU A 832 -3.72 55.29 11.63
N VAL A 833 -2.60 54.57 11.64
CA VAL A 833 -1.67 54.50 12.78
C VAL A 833 -1.03 55.87 12.98
N GLY A 834 -1.84 56.88 13.31
CA GLY A 834 -1.34 58.19 13.66
C GLY A 834 -0.66 58.18 15.02
N THR A 835 0.43 58.97 15.12
CA THR A 835 1.14 59.23 16.37
C THR A 835 0.29 60.00 17.41
N ASP A 836 -0.98 60.30 17.10
CA ASP A 836 -1.95 60.98 17.95
C ASP A 836 -3.04 60.08 18.53
N ASP A 837 -3.17 58.83 18.11
CA ASP A 837 -3.97 57.85 18.79
C ASP A 837 -3.17 57.20 19.96
N PHE A 838 -2.63 58.01 20.83
CA PHE A 838 -2.52 57.67 22.23
C PHE A 838 -3.93 57.59 22.83
N LEU A 839 -4.76 56.73 22.29
CA LEU A 839 -5.82 56.14 23.08
C LEU A 839 -5.10 55.40 24.16
N ILE A 840 -5.12 56.03 25.34
CA ILE A 840 -4.83 55.42 26.62
C ILE A 840 -5.34 53.97 26.52
N PRO A 841 -4.48 52.96 26.69
CA PRO A 841 -4.91 51.58 26.69
C PRO A 841 -6.13 51.50 27.59
N ALA A 842 -7.19 50.86 27.16
CA ALA A 842 -8.35 50.61 28.02
C ALA A 842 -7.77 50.08 29.32
N PRO A 843 -8.07 50.75 30.45
CA PRO A 843 -7.28 50.60 31.66
C PRO A 843 -7.20 49.14 32.03
N VAL A 844 -6.04 48.55 31.86
CA VAL A 844 -5.80 47.17 32.22
C VAL A 844 -5.73 47.14 33.71
N LEU A 845 -6.85 46.73 34.31
CA LEU A 845 -6.84 46.37 35.72
C LEU A 845 -5.98 45.11 35.86
N ALA A 846 -4.68 45.24 36.08
CA ALA A 846 -3.77 44.13 36.30
C ALA A 846 -3.63 43.84 37.78
N LEU A 847 -3.64 42.55 38.12
CA LEU A 847 -3.48 42.05 39.48
C LEU A 847 -2.43 40.95 39.48
N SER A 848 -1.39 41.11 40.25
CA SER A 848 -0.37 40.09 40.50
C SER A 848 -0.15 39.78 41.96
N CYS A 849 0.25 38.57 42.33
CA CYS A 849 0.41 38.13 43.67
C CYS A 849 1.75 37.38 43.86
N ALA A 850 2.54 37.77 44.85
CA ALA A 850 3.80 37.09 45.21
C ALA A 850 4.09 37.12 46.68
N PRO A 851 4.63 36.03 47.28
CA PRO A 851 4.77 34.70 46.73
C PRO A 851 3.43 33.97 46.66
N ASN A 852 3.26 33.11 45.62
CA ASN A 852 2.08 32.28 45.52
C ASN A 852 2.53 30.82 45.18
N PRO A 853 2.27 29.78 46.06
CA PRO A 853 1.58 29.92 47.34
C PRO A 853 2.40 30.66 48.42
N PHE A 854 1.69 31.28 49.40
CA PHE A 854 2.33 32.02 50.51
C PHE A 854 2.16 31.32 51.88
N ALA A 855 3.13 31.52 52.79
CA ALA A 855 3.13 30.90 54.11
C ALA A 855 2.85 31.88 55.25
N SER A 856 3.13 33.15 55.03
CA SER A 856 2.98 34.16 56.11
C SER A 856 2.26 35.44 55.66
N ALA A 857 2.54 35.95 54.48
CA ALA A 857 1.85 37.11 53.90
C ALA A 857 1.93 37.06 52.37
N LEU A 858 0.85 37.44 51.70
CA LEU A 858 0.76 37.61 50.28
C LEU A 858 0.82 39.08 49.92
N ARG A 859 1.82 39.49 49.14
CA ARG A 859 1.85 40.84 48.55
C ARG A 859 1.07 40.78 47.26
N ILE A 860 0.10 41.68 47.10
CA ILE A 860 -0.78 41.83 45.97
C ILE A 860 -0.47 43.17 45.33
N SER A 861 0.08 43.16 44.15
CA SER A 861 0.33 44.37 43.33
C SER A 861 -0.79 44.53 42.32
N CYS A 862 -1.29 45.73 42.19
CA CYS A 862 -2.37 46.05 41.27
C CYS A 862 -2.05 47.31 40.49
N GLN A 863 -2.55 47.38 39.26
CA GLN A 863 -2.49 48.54 38.39
C GLN A 863 -3.92 49.04 38.17
N ALA A 864 -4.20 50.24 38.60
CA ALA A 864 -5.46 50.89 38.39
C ALA A 864 -5.39 51.75 37.10
N ALA A 865 -6.52 52.03 36.54
CA ALA A 865 -6.66 52.75 35.27
C ALA A 865 -6.08 54.17 35.33
N ARG A 866 -6.17 54.80 36.46
CA ARG A 866 -5.68 56.20 36.63
C ARG A 866 -5.03 56.38 37.98
N GLY A 867 -4.02 57.24 38.05
CA GLY A 867 -3.45 57.69 39.35
C GLY A 867 -4.49 58.40 40.15
N GLY A 868 -4.63 58.06 41.42
CA GLY A 868 -5.62 58.62 42.36
C GLY A 868 -6.94 57.86 42.46
N ASP A 869 -7.20 56.85 41.59
CA ASP A 869 -8.38 56.03 41.69
C ASP A 869 -8.43 55.29 43.04
N ARG A 870 -9.65 55.18 43.59
CA ARG A 870 -9.87 54.34 44.76
C ARG A 870 -9.94 52.87 44.31
N VAL A 871 -9.03 52.04 44.82
CA VAL A 871 -8.97 50.61 44.57
C VAL A 871 -9.51 49.80 45.76
N GLU A 872 -10.45 48.92 45.50
CA GLU A 872 -10.99 47.98 46.46
C GLU A 872 -10.65 46.55 46.00
N LEU A 873 -9.96 45.79 46.86
CA LEU A 873 -9.61 44.39 46.65
C LEU A 873 -10.45 43.53 47.54
N ASN A 874 -11.19 42.62 46.96
CA ASN A 874 -12.03 41.63 47.69
C ASN A 874 -11.42 40.23 47.60
N ILE A 875 -11.33 39.55 48.73
CA ILE A 875 -10.80 38.20 48.84
C ILE A 875 -11.94 37.24 49.14
N TYR A 876 -12.15 36.25 48.31
CA TYR A 876 -13.21 35.25 48.46
C TYR A 876 -12.68 33.85 48.74
N SER A 877 -13.35 33.10 49.58
CA SER A 877 -13.09 31.67 49.79
C SER A 877 -13.45 30.88 48.53
N PRO A 878 -12.98 29.61 48.38
CA PRO A 878 -13.39 28.72 47.25
C PRO A 878 -14.91 28.49 47.13
N ARG A 879 -15.66 28.82 48.18
CA ARG A 879 -17.13 28.75 48.23
C ARG A 879 -17.81 30.07 47.85
N GLY A 880 -17.05 31.07 47.37
CA GLY A 880 -17.59 32.38 46.97
C GLY A 880 -17.97 33.28 48.18
N GLN A 881 -17.57 32.95 49.40
CA GLN A 881 -17.85 33.83 50.57
C GLN A 881 -16.75 34.88 50.70
N LYS A 882 -17.12 36.15 50.74
CA LYS A 882 -16.21 37.26 50.96
C LYS A 882 -15.58 37.16 52.34
N GLY A 883 -14.26 36.97 52.37
CA GLY A 883 -13.47 36.82 53.62
C GLY A 883 -12.88 38.16 54.08
N LEU A 884 -12.41 38.98 53.19
CA LEU A 884 -11.77 40.27 53.53
C LEU A 884 -11.97 41.27 52.35
N ALA A 885 -12.03 42.55 52.67
CA ALA A 885 -11.93 43.64 51.71
C ALA A 885 -10.82 44.59 52.15
N LEU A 886 -9.90 44.90 51.26
CA LEU A 886 -8.85 45.88 51.41
C LEU A 886 -9.15 47.06 50.48
N SER A 887 -8.80 48.29 50.89
CA SER A 887 -8.98 49.47 50.05
C SER A 887 -7.81 50.40 50.16
N GLY A 888 -7.41 51.03 49.03
CA GLY A 888 -6.32 51.96 48.93
C GLY A 888 -6.57 52.98 47.82
N GLN A 889 -5.64 53.90 47.61
CA GLN A 889 -5.61 54.79 46.46
C GLN A 889 -4.43 54.44 45.57
N ALA A 890 -4.63 54.43 44.28
CA ALA A 890 -3.58 54.23 43.27
C ALA A 890 -2.60 55.43 43.29
N GLY A 891 -1.30 55.11 43.22
CA GLY A 891 -0.24 56.09 43.05
C GLY A 891 -0.37 56.90 41.77
N PRO A 892 0.49 57.89 41.53
CA PRO A 892 0.39 58.77 40.37
C PRO A 892 0.46 58.04 39.00
N GLN A 893 1.05 56.88 38.96
CA GLN A 893 1.18 56.01 37.78
C GLN A 893 0.15 54.90 37.75
N GLY A 894 -0.84 54.89 38.63
CA GLY A 894 -1.86 53.87 38.70
C GLY A 894 -1.49 52.66 39.59
N ASP A 895 -0.27 52.57 40.07
CA ASP A 895 0.22 51.47 40.90
C ASP A 895 -0.42 51.48 42.30
N CYS A 896 -0.80 50.35 42.83
CA CYS A 896 -1.21 50.17 44.20
C CYS A 896 -0.82 48.76 44.71
N GLY A 897 -0.65 48.65 46.04
CA GLY A 897 -0.27 47.38 46.67
C GLY A 897 -1.01 47.12 47.95
N PHE A 898 -1.34 45.86 48.15
CA PHE A 898 -1.95 45.36 49.40
C PHE A 898 -1.12 44.21 49.96
N GLU A 899 -1.25 44.01 51.24
CA GLU A 899 -0.64 42.87 51.90
C GLU A 899 -1.73 42.12 52.68
N TRP A 900 -1.82 40.84 52.44
CA TRP A 900 -2.76 39.98 53.13
C TRP A 900 -2.00 38.89 53.94
N ASP A 901 -2.25 38.87 55.23
CA ASP A 901 -1.62 37.96 56.22
C ASP A 901 -2.36 36.64 56.39
N GLY A 902 -3.30 36.29 55.52
CA GLY A 902 -4.09 35.03 55.62
C GLY A 902 -5.17 35.06 56.69
N ARG A 903 -5.66 36.26 57.07
CA ARG A 903 -6.76 36.41 58.05
C ARG A 903 -8.01 37.00 57.42
N ASP A 904 -9.16 36.61 58.02
CA ASP A 904 -10.47 37.19 57.64
C ASP A 904 -10.73 38.56 58.29
N SER A 905 -11.85 39.20 57.96
CA SER A 905 -12.26 40.50 58.50
C SER A 905 -12.46 40.52 60.02
N ALA A 906 -12.52 39.38 60.69
CA ALA A 906 -12.59 39.21 62.10
C ALA A 906 -11.20 38.90 62.75
N GLY A 907 -10.13 38.91 61.98
CA GLY A 907 -8.74 38.64 62.42
C GLY A 907 -8.43 37.14 62.59
N ARG A 908 -9.28 36.25 62.23
CA ARG A 908 -9.10 34.80 62.36
C ARG A 908 -8.33 34.27 61.12
N ALA A 909 -7.37 33.34 61.39
CA ALA A 909 -6.66 32.65 60.27
C ALA A 909 -7.65 31.91 59.37
N VAL A 910 -7.54 32.10 58.08
CA VAL A 910 -8.34 31.36 57.07
C VAL A 910 -7.76 29.96 56.83
N ALA A 911 -8.56 29.02 56.33
CA ALA A 911 -8.11 27.67 56.03
C ALA A 911 -7.11 27.69 54.86
N GLU A 912 -6.19 26.71 54.82
CA GLU A 912 -5.34 26.48 53.64
C GLU A 912 -6.22 26.17 52.42
N GLY A 913 -5.92 26.78 51.29
CA GLY A 913 -6.68 26.58 50.05
C GLY A 913 -6.47 27.67 49.01
N ILE A 914 -7.21 27.57 47.91
CA ILE A 914 -7.21 28.55 46.81
C ILE A 914 -8.19 29.67 47.18
N TYR A 915 -7.81 30.92 47.02
CA TYR A 915 -8.66 32.10 47.22
C TYR A 915 -8.77 32.88 45.92
N LEU A 916 -9.96 33.43 45.66
CA LEU A 916 -10.24 34.29 44.52
C LEU A 916 -10.08 35.74 44.92
N LEU A 917 -9.39 36.51 44.11
CA LEU A 917 -9.19 37.95 44.29
C LEU A 917 -10.00 38.70 43.22
N GLU A 918 -10.79 39.67 43.67
CA GLU A 918 -11.53 40.58 42.79
C GLU A 918 -11.07 42.00 43.06
N MET A 919 -10.60 42.69 42.07
CA MET A 919 -10.23 44.10 42.14
C MET A 919 -11.31 44.96 41.48
N ARG A 920 -11.64 46.07 42.15
CA ARG A 920 -12.51 47.13 41.60
C ARG A 920 -11.80 48.46 41.76
N ALA A 921 -11.70 49.24 40.71
CA ALA A 921 -11.24 50.61 40.77
C ALA A 921 -12.41 51.58 40.39
N SER A 922 -12.53 52.64 41.13
CA SER A 922 -13.53 53.70 40.88
C SER A 922 -12.86 55.05 40.97
N GLY A 923 -12.91 55.78 39.86
CA GLY A 923 -12.49 57.19 39.81
C GLY A 923 -13.47 58.13 40.43
#